data_8c64e5fc3f7cb87870284e5bf8789e98
#
_entry.id   8c64e5fc3f7cb87870284e5bf8789e98
#
_cell.length_a   1.000
_cell.length_b   1.000
_cell.length_c   1.000
_cell.angle_alpha   90.00
_cell.angle_beta   90.00
_cell.angle_gamma   90.00
#
_symmetry.space_group_name_H-M   'P 1'
#
loop_
_entity.id
_entity.type
_entity.pdbx_description
1 polymer ?
#
loop_
_entity_poly.entity_id
_entity_poly.type
_entity_poly.pdbx_seq_one_letter_code
_entity_poly.pdbx_strand_id
1 'polypeptide(L)'
;MVAAQKITVSGTIMDGSSNEPLPGAGIVLLQPKDSALVVGVSSDLDGKFKLPSVKSGNYILRISYIGFLSFYRNIALPKKEKDVNLGAITLQEDSKMLKETEVTAKLAQVEMKADTFVYNAEAYRMPEGSMLDELVKKLPGAEVDDEGNIKINGKSVSKIMVDGKEYFQNDTKMAMKNLPSKLIKKLKAYDKKSDYTRITGIDDGEEETVLDLSVKKGMKEGWVGNFDGAYGTEDRYSGKVNVSRFLDHSYLSIIGSRNNVNDFGGRWGGGGNGITTSTMGGATFAWENGKPDYSPGLLKLGGNVRYNSSDSESETRTNSEMFLPSGTSQFSNSKNRGTNWNQNFNANFRLEWFPDSLTNILFRPNFSHSNGDNYSNNHSVTFNQSPFDAGLTDPVEEYKTMADPLGIRVNGNERINSGDNYNNNVNGGLQINRRLVVPGRNITLNLDGNYSESDNKAYSRSMIRYYQRNEINANYQNTMSPSKNYSYQGRLSYTEPILKGTVVQLSYQAQYRFQDSDREMMVYKGLEKALEEKGLTDITALDLYNGTYNGMDILNYGIDLTQLERDAQNSQYATYKEFNQNVNLMLRYNNKLQNGGELFFNLGVNMQPQRTEMDYQKAGLDTSVVRKIQNWAPRFNMRWKISNTSQLRIRYFGNMSQPSMTNLIEVMDNSNPLYINTGNAGLKSSWSDRFNLDYNDYITEKQMGWNFNGWLNLNRRSISNATIYDTQSGISYSRPMNIDGNWNAGAWMGFNTALDRDKHFNLNWNQNINYSRNVGYISSDLDDNAKQFVSGTIDMSGLFNYMEQNDLLKKATTKNTNLGENLRINYRNDLIEVGVNGGMNYQHARNDMQKNGNRDTWFFNYGGNVVINTPWDMQFSSDISQQSRRGYDDESMNTNELIWNAQLSQNFLKSKNATISVQWYDILKQRSSISRNVSATNRSDTWTNAIHSYVMVHLIYRFNLIGNKEARAAGFNGGQGGGQGGRGNWGGGGGRGGGGFGGGRF
;
A
#
# COMPACT_ATOMS: atom_id res chain seq x y z
N MET A 1 36.82 54.70 60.27
CA MET A 1 36.59 53.37 59.66
C MET A 1 37.86 52.92 58.97
N VAL A 2 38.60 51.96 59.53
CA VAL A 2 39.79 51.40 58.90
C VAL A 2 39.29 50.55 57.69
N ALA A 3 39.59 50.95 56.46
CA ALA A 3 39.24 50.18 55.27
C ALA A 3 39.90 48.79 55.39
N ALA A 4 39.12 47.71 55.37
CA ALA A 4 39.64 46.38 55.46
C ALA A 4 40.47 46.09 54.18
N GLN A 5 41.76 45.83 54.39
CA GLN A 5 42.74 45.58 53.31
C GLN A 5 42.29 44.34 52.50
N LYS A 6 42.15 44.51 51.24
CA LYS A 6 41.77 43.42 50.29
C LYS A 6 43.02 42.67 49.83
N ILE A 7 42.98 41.36 49.94
CA ILE A 7 44.10 40.44 49.64
C ILE A 7 43.80 39.68 48.35
N THR A 8 44.76 39.54 47.48
CA THR A 8 44.72 38.67 46.28
C THR A 8 45.33 37.33 46.58
N VAL A 9 44.63 36.26 46.42
CA VAL A 9 45.20 34.89 46.52
C VAL A 9 45.45 34.31 45.16
N SER A 10 46.65 33.82 44.90
CA SER A 10 47.09 33.27 43.65
C SER A 10 47.80 31.95 43.80
N GLY A 11 47.90 31.17 42.72
CA GLY A 11 48.57 29.87 42.66
C GLY A 11 48.43 29.23 41.27
N THR A 12 49.00 28.04 41.12
CA THR A 12 48.94 27.27 39.89
C THR A 12 48.44 25.87 40.20
N ILE A 13 47.49 25.35 39.42
CA ILE A 13 46.95 24.01 39.57
C ILE A 13 47.64 23.08 38.54
N MET A 14 48.17 21.97 39.02
CA MET A 14 48.92 21.02 38.23
C MET A 14 48.34 19.62 38.44
N ASP A 15 48.45 18.79 37.42
CA ASP A 15 48.21 17.36 37.47
C ASP A 15 49.32 16.68 38.30
N GLY A 16 48.98 15.87 39.30
CA GLY A 16 49.96 15.17 40.16
C GLY A 16 50.65 14.00 39.50
N SER A 17 50.13 13.49 38.37
CA SER A 17 50.69 12.37 37.62
C SER A 17 51.54 12.83 36.40
N SER A 18 51.08 13.81 35.64
CA SER A 18 51.76 14.31 34.44
C SER A 18 52.59 15.59 34.65
N ASN A 19 52.36 16.27 35.76
CA ASN A 19 52.94 17.58 36.06
C ASN A 19 52.58 18.68 35.04
N GLU A 20 51.48 18.49 34.32
CA GLU A 20 50.94 19.46 33.37
C GLU A 20 49.96 20.44 34.05
N PRO A 21 49.82 21.69 33.60
CA PRO A 21 48.88 22.63 34.17
C PRO A 21 47.43 22.18 33.84
N LEU A 22 46.51 22.36 34.78
CA LEU A 22 45.11 22.01 34.67
C LEU A 22 44.25 23.28 34.37
N PRO A 23 43.95 23.59 33.10
CA PRO A 23 43.11 24.72 32.74
C PRO A 23 41.63 24.45 33.01
N GLY A 24 40.92 25.44 33.51
CA GLY A 24 39.50 25.35 33.81
C GLY A 24 39.17 24.66 35.16
N ALA A 25 40.14 24.37 36.01
CA ALA A 25 39.88 23.87 37.36
C ALA A 25 39.10 24.94 38.18
N GLY A 26 38.09 24.51 38.88
CA GLY A 26 37.26 25.40 39.73
C GLY A 26 37.92 25.59 41.11
N ILE A 27 38.32 26.85 41.44
CA ILE A 27 38.93 27.22 42.70
C ILE A 27 37.96 28.08 43.48
N VAL A 28 37.60 27.67 44.71
CA VAL A 28 36.68 28.40 45.58
C VAL A 28 37.23 28.56 47.00
N LEU A 29 36.98 29.70 47.60
CA LEU A 29 37.19 29.92 49.04
C LEU A 29 35.89 29.81 49.77
N LEU A 30 35.88 28.99 50.80
CA LEU A 30 34.75 28.74 51.69
C LEU A 30 35.01 29.24 53.09
N GLN A 31 33.97 29.66 53.79
CA GLN A 31 34.03 29.96 55.21
C GLN A 31 34.19 28.66 56.07
N PRO A 32 35.11 28.65 57.08
CA PRO A 32 35.32 27.41 57.85
C PRO A 32 34.12 26.99 58.68
N LYS A 33 33.20 27.93 59.04
CA LYS A 33 32.09 27.67 59.93
C LYS A 33 30.91 26.95 59.30
N ASP A 34 30.58 27.28 58.07
CA ASP A 34 29.36 26.82 57.37
C ASP A 34 29.61 26.45 55.92
N SER A 35 30.87 26.42 55.47
CA SER A 35 31.27 26.18 54.09
C SER A 35 30.60 27.13 53.07
N ALA A 36 30.13 28.29 53.45
CA ALA A 36 29.55 29.27 52.55
C ALA A 36 30.62 29.77 51.56
N LEU A 37 30.24 29.93 50.30
CA LEU A 37 31.10 30.44 49.23
C LEU A 37 31.43 31.92 49.45
N VAL A 38 32.73 32.22 49.48
CA VAL A 38 33.24 33.61 49.65
C VAL A 38 33.59 34.21 48.28
N VAL A 39 34.36 33.48 47.47
CA VAL A 39 34.78 33.86 46.13
C VAL A 39 35.24 32.63 45.37
N GLY A 40 35.06 32.61 44.04
CA GLY A 40 35.52 31.54 43.18
C GLY A 40 36.01 32.03 41.82
N VAL A 41 36.96 31.33 41.24
CA VAL A 41 37.48 31.54 39.88
C VAL A 41 37.82 30.21 39.25
N SER A 42 38.06 30.20 37.89
CA SER A 42 38.64 29.07 37.20
C SER A 42 40.11 29.35 36.86
N SER A 43 40.97 28.32 36.82
CA SER A 43 42.32 28.44 36.31
C SER A 43 42.36 28.78 34.81
N ASP A 44 43.40 29.55 34.40
CA ASP A 44 43.68 29.91 33.03
C ASP A 44 44.33 28.72 32.27
N LEU A 45 44.75 28.99 31.00
CA LEU A 45 45.38 27.98 30.14
C LEU A 45 46.68 27.40 30.68
N ASP A 46 47.39 28.20 31.53
CA ASP A 46 48.61 27.82 32.20
C ASP A 46 48.35 27.20 33.59
N GLY A 47 47.10 26.90 33.94
CA GLY A 47 46.72 26.41 35.28
C GLY A 47 46.73 27.46 36.36
N LYS A 48 47.03 28.74 36.09
CA LYS A 48 47.15 29.83 37.09
C LYS A 48 45.78 30.36 37.46
N PHE A 49 45.61 30.73 38.73
CA PHE A 49 44.42 31.39 39.24
C PHE A 49 44.71 32.61 40.07
N LYS A 50 43.78 33.55 40.11
CA LYS A 50 43.80 34.74 40.96
C LYS A 50 42.42 34.98 41.58
N LEU A 51 42.29 34.91 42.90
CA LEU A 51 41.11 35.26 43.68
C LEU A 51 41.26 36.68 44.22
N PRO A 52 40.62 37.68 43.60
CA PRO A 52 40.79 39.06 43.97
C PRO A 52 39.90 39.44 45.18
N SER A 53 40.33 40.42 45.97
CA SER A 53 39.53 41.15 46.94
C SER A 53 39.05 40.31 48.13
N VAL A 54 39.84 39.37 48.61
CA VAL A 54 39.55 38.56 49.79
C VAL A 54 39.88 39.33 51.07
N LYS A 55 39.05 39.26 52.10
CA LYS A 55 39.36 39.86 53.39
C LYS A 55 40.32 38.98 54.17
N SER A 56 41.11 39.56 55.05
CA SER A 56 41.96 38.79 55.98
C SER A 56 41.10 37.91 56.91
N GLY A 57 41.53 36.61 57.06
CA GLY A 57 40.75 35.62 57.84
C GLY A 57 41.22 34.22 57.50
N ASN A 58 40.59 33.27 58.13
CA ASN A 58 40.77 31.83 57.87
C ASN A 58 39.72 31.38 56.88
N TYR A 59 40.11 30.56 55.86
CA TYR A 59 39.28 30.04 54.81
C TYR A 59 39.63 28.60 54.52
N ILE A 60 38.71 27.92 53.90
CA ILE A 60 38.94 26.59 53.23
C ILE A 60 39.07 26.85 51.73
N LEU A 61 40.24 26.55 51.16
CA LEU A 61 40.44 26.51 49.71
C LEU A 61 39.97 25.14 49.24
N ARG A 62 39.03 25.13 48.35
CA ARG A 62 38.59 23.91 47.65
C ARG A 62 38.90 24.07 46.15
N ILE A 63 39.55 23.03 45.60
CA ILE A 63 39.86 22.96 44.17
C ILE A 63 39.20 21.69 43.64
N SER A 64 38.48 21.81 42.51
CA SER A 64 37.83 20.69 41.84
C SER A 64 38.08 20.71 40.35
N TYR A 65 38.36 19.54 39.77
CA TYR A 65 38.52 19.36 38.33
C TYR A 65 37.94 17.99 37.94
N ILE A 66 37.36 17.88 36.74
CA ILE A 66 36.69 16.66 36.27
C ILE A 66 37.77 15.55 36.10
N GLY A 67 37.57 14.40 36.74
CA GLY A 67 38.54 13.30 36.72
C GLY A 67 39.58 13.33 37.85
N PHE A 68 39.53 14.31 38.80
CA PHE A 68 40.44 14.45 39.89
C PHE A 68 39.75 14.49 41.24
N LEU A 69 40.41 13.98 42.30
CA LEU A 69 39.91 14.10 43.67
C LEU A 69 39.86 15.58 44.07
N SER A 70 38.77 16.02 44.65
CA SER A 70 38.66 17.39 45.18
C SER A 70 39.68 17.66 46.27
N PHE A 71 40.50 18.71 46.07
CA PHE A 71 41.54 19.12 47.03
C PHE A 71 40.98 20.16 47.99
N TYR A 72 41.29 19.99 49.30
CA TYR A 72 40.88 20.90 50.37
C TYR A 72 42.11 21.31 51.18
N ARG A 73 42.27 22.64 51.44
CA ARG A 73 43.35 23.19 52.26
C ARG A 73 42.85 24.36 53.12
N ASN A 74 43.12 24.31 54.42
CA ASN A 74 42.89 25.48 55.25
C ASN A 74 43.98 26.52 54.99
N ILE A 75 43.59 27.75 54.70
CA ILE A 75 44.47 28.88 54.47
C ILE A 75 44.15 30.05 55.42
N ALA A 76 45.19 30.65 56.03
CA ALA A 76 45.08 31.86 56.87
C ALA A 76 45.63 33.04 56.07
N LEU A 77 44.80 34.05 55.82
CA LEU A 77 45.18 35.26 55.12
C LEU A 77 45.56 36.38 56.11
N PRO A 78 46.85 36.77 56.22
CA PRO A 78 47.33 37.70 57.22
C PRO A 78 46.94 39.16 56.90
N LYS A 79 46.74 40.00 57.95
CA LYS A 79 46.32 41.42 57.79
C LYS A 79 47.35 42.34 57.14
N LYS A 80 48.61 41.90 57.00
CA LYS A 80 49.72 42.76 56.55
C LYS A 80 50.15 42.52 55.10
N GLU A 81 49.68 41.50 54.45
CA GLU A 81 50.03 41.12 53.05
C GLU A 81 48.94 41.50 52.05
N LYS A 82 49.31 42.04 50.93
CA LYS A 82 48.38 42.39 49.85
C LYS A 82 48.17 41.27 48.86
N ASP A 83 49.16 40.38 48.65
CA ASP A 83 49.19 39.27 47.76
C ASP A 83 49.76 38.03 48.50
N VAL A 84 49.00 36.92 48.38
CA VAL A 84 49.33 35.63 48.93
C VAL A 84 49.42 34.62 47.81
N ASN A 85 50.64 34.13 47.49
CA ASN A 85 50.86 33.10 46.53
C ASN A 85 50.90 31.73 47.19
N LEU A 86 50.04 30.82 46.84
CA LEU A 86 49.95 29.47 47.41
C LEU A 86 50.86 28.46 46.74
N GLY A 87 51.58 28.86 45.67
CA GLY A 87 52.44 28.04 44.89
C GLY A 87 51.72 27.06 43.93
N ALA A 88 52.45 26.04 43.49
CA ALA A 88 51.87 24.97 42.69
C ALA A 88 51.09 24.01 43.61
N ILE A 89 49.83 23.72 43.25
CA ILE A 89 48.97 22.77 43.97
C ILE A 89 48.67 21.64 43.00
N THR A 90 49.05 20.41 43.40
CA THR A 90 48.86 19.21 42.59
C THR A 90 47.57 18.51 42.95
N LEU A 91 46.75 18.16 41.97
CA LEU A 91 45.56 17.32 42.12
C LEU A 91 45.91 15.87 41.79
N GLN A 92 45.35 14.93 42.51
CA GLN A 92 45.44 13.49 42.25
C GLN A 92 44.27 13.04 41.37
N GLU A 93 44.54 12.24 40.35
CA GLU A 93 43.48 11.60 39.57
C GLU A 93 42.61 10.72 40.47
N ASP A 94 41.30 10.79 40.27
CA ASP A 94 40.34 9.89 40.95
C ASP A 94 40.39 8.52 40.24
N SER A 95 41.31 7.64 40.67
CA SER A 95 41.51 6.30 40.18
C SER A 95 40.40 5.30 40.60
N LYS A 96 39.40 5.72 41.33
CA LYS A 96 38.16 4.96 41.41
C LYS A 96 37.47 5.03 40.03
N MET A 97 37.81 4.09 39.17
CA MET A 97 36.90 3.70 38.09
C MET A 97 35.52 3.54 38.73
N LEU A 98 34.64 4.48 38.49
CA LEU A 98 33.22 4.23 38.60
C LEU A 98 33.02 2.99 37.71
N LYS A 99 32.70 1.82 38.30
CA LYS A 99 32.03 0.76 37.55
C LYS A 99 30.95 1.49 36.83
N GLU A 100 31.09 1.51 35.50
CA GLU A 100 30.07 1.99 34.60
C GLU A 100 28.80 1.26 34.99
N THR A 101 27.96 1.93 35.77
CA THR A 101 26.60 1.45 35.97
C THR A 101 25.98 1.69 34.62
N GLU A 102 26.09 0.68 33.72
CA GLU A 102 25.32 0.56 32.52
C GLU A 102 23.87 0.59 32.95
N VAL A 103 23.29 1.78 33.04
CA VAL A 103 21.86 1.94 33.07
C VAL A 103 21.42 1.53 31.69
N THR A 104 21.28 0.22 31.47
CA THR A 104 20.50 -0.32 30.36
C THR A 104 19.05 0.05 30.65
N ALA A 105 18.72 1.32 30.38
CA ALA A 105 17.34 1.71 30.19
C ALA A 105 16.84 0.88 29.00
N LYS A 106 16.10 -0.21 29.25
CA LYS A 106 15.40 -0.94 28.22
C LYS A 106 14.57 0.10 27.48
N LEU A 107 14.97 0.43 26.26
CA LEU A 107 14.23 1.37 25.41
C LEU A 107 12.82 0.84 25.24
N ALA A 108 11.82 1.62 25.65
CA ALA A 108 10.43 1.24 25.46
C ALA A 108 10.18 1.01 23.97
N GLN A 109 9.61 -0.14 23.60
CA GLN A 109 9.31 -0.50 22.23
C GLN A 109 8.33 0.47 21.59
N VAL A 110 7.32 0.88 22.35
CA VAL A 110 6.31 1.85 21.95
C VAL A 110 5.98 2.78 23.11
N GLU A 111 5.84 4.05 22.84
CA GLU A 111 5.35 5.07 23.77
C GLU A 111 4.25 5.88 23.10
N MET A 112 3.30 6.36 23.87
CA MET A 112 2.28 7.28 23.39
C MET A 112 2.66 8.70 23.77
N LYS A 113 2.75 9.61 22.78
CA LYS A 113 2.98 11.04 22.99
C LYS A 113 1.81 11.82 22.40
N ALA A 114 0.98 12.36 23.26
CA ALA A 114 -0.29 12.98 22.88
C ALA A 114 -1.16 11.99 22.08
N ASP A 115 -1.35 12.19 20.78
CA ASP A 115 -2.11 11.33 19.87
C ASP A 115 -1.22 10.52 18.92
N THR A 116 0.09 10.44 19.20
CA THR A 116 1.08 9.81 18.33
C THR A 116 1.66 8.57 18.98
N PHE A 117 1.57 7.42 18.31
CA PHE A 117 2.31 6.22 18.67
C PHE A 117 3.75 6.35 18.21
N VAL A 118 4.69 6.33 19.14
CA VAL A 118 6.12 6.44 18.87
C VAL A 118 6.78 5.09 19.11
N TYR A 119 7.15 4.40 18.05
CA TYR A 119 7.89 3.15 18.09
C TYR A 119 9.38 3.45 18.00
N ASN A 120 10.16 2.82 18.84
CA ASN A 120 11.61 2.95 18.83
C ASN A 120 12.20 1.85 17.95
N ALA A 121 12.68 2.20 16.76
CA ALA A 121 13.22 1.23 15.80
C ALA A 121 14.41 0.43 16.37
N GLU A 122 15.18 1.02 17.27
CA GLU A 122 16.36 0.37 17.89
C GLU A 122 15.98 -0.72 18.89
N ALA A 123 14.73 -0.72 19.38
CA ALA A 123 14.21 -1.78 20.24
C ALA A 123 13.85 -3.07 19.47
N TYR A 124 13.88 -3.02 18.11
CA TYR A 124 13.55 -4.15 17.24
C TYR A 124 14.80 -4.58 16.50
N ARG A 125 15.20 -5.81 16.71
CA ARG A 125 16.31 -6.39 15.95
C ARG A 125 15.83 -6.79 14.58
N MET A 126 16.54 -6.27 13.58
CA MET A 126 16.24 -6.53 12.18
C MET A 126 17.33 -7.38 11.57
N PRO A 127 16.96 -8.35 10.70
CA PRO A 127 17.93 -9.02 9.84
C PRO A 127 18.75 -8.01 9.05
N GLU A 128 19.97 -8.38 8.72
CA GLU A 128 20.78 -7.56 7.85
C GLU A 128 20.17 -7.50 6.44
N GLY A 129 20.12 -6.28 5.88
CA GLY A 129 19.46 -6.04 4.60
C GLY A 129 17.95 -5.83 4.70
N SER A 130 17.35 -5.89 5.90
CA SER A 130 15.92 -5.66 6.11
C SER A 130 15.47 -4.28 5.66
N MET A 131 14.31 -4.24 5.01
CA MET A 131 13.63 -3.01 4.62
C MET A 131 12.59 -2.58 5.67
N LEU A 132 11.97 -1.45 5.44
CA LEU A 132 10.98 -0.88 6.36
C LEU A 132 9.80 -1.82 6.61
N ASP A 133 9.36 -2.57 5.61
CA ASP A 133 8.23 -3.49 5.73
C ASP A 133 8.46 -4.58 6.79
N GLU A 134 9.67 -5.14 6.85
CA GLU A 134 10.02 -6.12 7.87
C GLU A 134 10.03 -5.50 9.28
N LEU A 135 10.47 -4.26 9.40
CA LEU A 135 10.42 -3.53 10.67
C LEU A 135 8.96 -3.27 11.09
N VAL A 136 8.13 -2.80 10.15
CA VAL A 136 6.72 -2.51 10.45
C VAL A 136 5.96 -3.77 10.85
N LYS A 137 6.20 -4.91 10.21
CA LYS A 137 5.63 -6.22 10.61
C LYS A 137 5.93 -6.63 12.06
N LYS A 138 6.98 -6.07 12.66
CA LYS A 138 7.38 -6.35 14.05
C LYS A 138 6.77 -5.36 15.07
N LEU A 139 6.16 -4.28 14.63
CA LEU A 139 5.59 -3.28 15.52
C LEU A 139 4.31 -3.80 16.19
N PRO A 140 4.11 -3.60 17.49
CA PRO A 140 2.85 -3.90 18.17
C PRO A 140 1.68 -3.16 17.50
N GLY A 141 0.62 -3.89 17.17
CA GLY A 141 -0.57 -3.34 16.50
C GLY A 141 -0.42 -3.01 15.02
N ALA A 142 0.72 -3.33 14.40
CA ALA A 142 0.91 -3.17 12.97
C ALA A 142 0.60 -4.46 12.20
N GLU A 143 -0.07 -4.30 11.07
CA GLU A 143 -0.36 -5.35 10.09
C GLU A 143 0.13 -4.90 8.72
N VAL A 144 0.73 -5.81 7.99
CA VAL A 144 1.12 -5.60 6.59
C VAL A 144 0.57 -6.79 5.82
N ASP A 145 -0.35 -6.52 4.89
CA ASP A 145 -0.93 -7.57 4.05
C ASP A 145 0.05 -8.03 2.96
N ASP A 146 -0.32 -9.08 2.22
CA ASP A 146 0.51 -9.64 1.15
C ASP A 146 0.71 -8.66 -0.01
N GLU A 147 -0.21 -7.70 -0.15
CA GLU A 147 -0.09 -6.61 -1.12
C GLU A 147 0.81 -5.45 -0.65
N GLY A 148 1.22 -5.44 0.63
CA GLY A 148 2.06 -4.41 1.23
C GLY A 148 1.29 -3.18 1.73
N ASN A 149 -0.03 -3.28 1.91
CA ASN A 149 -0.79 -2.25 2.60
C ASN A 149 -0.56 -2.35 4.11
N ILE A 150 -0.46 -1.21 4.75
CA ILE A 150 -0.15 -1.12 6.18
C ILE A 150 -1.40 -0.73 6.95
N LYS A 151 -1.66 -1.42 8.06
CA LYS A 151 -2.55 -0.95 9.11
C LYS A 151 -1.78 -0.81 10.41
N ILE A 152 -2.02 0.25 11.15
CA ILE A 152 -1.47 0.44 12.50
C ILE A 152 -2.65 0.70 13.44
N ASN A 153 -2.80 -0.17 14.43
CA ASN A 153 -3.94 -0.17 15.35
C ASN A 153 -5.27 -0.13 14.59
N GLY A 154 -5.42 -0.97 13.55
CA GLY A 154 -6.62 -1.09 12.71
C GLY A 154 -6.83 0.04 11.70
N LYS A 155 -6.02 1.11 11.72
CA LYS A 155 -6.11 2.22 10.77
C LYS A 155 -5.16 2.01 9.60
N SER A 156 -5.69 2.13 8.37
CA SER A 156 -4.85 2.05 7.17
C SER A 156 -3.93 3.26 7.06
N VAL A 157 -2.64 3.00 6.86
CA VAL A 157 -1.63 4.04 6.63
C VAL A 157 -1.70 4.47 5.17
N SER A 158 -2.02 5.73 4.94
CA SER A 158 -2.15 6.31 3.60
C SER A 158 -0.84 6.87 3.05
N LYS A 159 0.07 7.31 3.93
CA LYS A 159 1.32 7.96 3.55
C LYS A 159 2.47 7.58 4.46
N ILE A 160 3.66 7.45 3.88
CA ILE A 160 4.91 7.38 4.61
C ILE A 160 5.61 8.74 4.51
N MET A 161 6.08 9.22 5.65
CA MET A 161 6.82 10.48 5.75
C MET A 161 8.23 10.20 6.29
N VAL A 162 9.18 11.04 5.93
CA VAL A 162 10.54 11.01 6.48
C VAL A 162 10.85 12.40 7.04
N ASP A 163 11.09 12.48 8.35
CA ASP A 163 11.26 13.73 9.09
C ASP A 163 10.19 14.79 8.73
N GLY A 164 8.91 14.37 8.68
CA GLY A 164 7.77 15.22 8.39
C GLY A 164 7.53 15.56 6.92
N LYS A 165 8.33 15.05 5.98
CA LYS A 165 8.19 15.27 4.53
C LYS A 165 7.65 14.01 3.85
N GLU A 166 6.70 14.15 2.92
CA GLU A 166 6.09 13.02 2.21
C GLU A 166 7.16 12.26 1.39
N TYR A 167 7.25 10.94 1.58
CA TYR A 167 8.22 10.07 0.94
C TYR A 167 7.50 9.17 -0.08
N PHE A 168 7.90 9.23 -1.35
CA PHE A 168 7.19 8.64 -2.51
C PHE A 168 5.71 9.03 -2.59
N GLN A 169 5.35 10.17 -2.02
CA GLN A 169 3.97 10.66 -1.94
C GLN A 169 3.00 9.56 -1.48
N ASN A 170 1.97 9.23 -2.19
CA ASN A 170 0.98 8.23 -1.76
C ASN A 170 1.40 6.77 -2.02
N ASP A 171 2.64 6.50 -2.43
CA ASP A 171 3.12 5.13 -2.68
C ASP A 171 3.79 4.53 -1.43
N THR A 172 2.97 4.07 -0.51
CA THR A 172 3.44 3.42 0.72
C THR A 172 4.22 2.13 0.42
N LYS A 173 3.83 1.38 -0.62
CA LYS A 173 4.49 0.13 -1.02
C LYS A 173 5.92 0.38 -1.45
N MET A 174 6.13 1.41 -2.26
CA MET A 174 7.47 1.81 -2.72
C MET A 174 8.37 2.18 -1.54
N ALA A 175 7.87 3.00 -0.61
CA ALA A 175 8.61 3.41 0.57
C ALA A 175 8.95 2.23 1.48
N MET A 176 7.99 1.33 1.73
CA MET A 176 8.15 0.15 2.57
C MET A 176 9.24 -0.80 2.08
N LYS A 177 9.30 -1.00 0.78
CA LYS A 177 10.15 -2.01 0.15
C LYS A 177 11.56 -1.55 -0.14
N ASN A 178 11.79 -0.23 -0.12
CA ASN A 178 13.05 0.35 -0.58
C ASN A 178 13.77 1.19 0.48
N LEU A 179 13.16 1.45 1.64
CA LEU A 179 13.83 2.18 2.72
C LEU A 179 14.45 1.19 3.71
N PRO A 180 15.80 1.16 3.86
CA PRO A 180 16.45 0.26 4.81
C PRO A 180 16.05 0.56 6.25
N SER A 181 15.65 -0.45 7.00
CA SER A 181 15.21 -0.33 8.40
C SER A 181 16.28 0.27 9.32
N LYS A 182 17.56 0.04 9.02
CA LYS A 182 18.70 0.57 9.81
C LYS A 182 18.84 2.09 9.78
N LEU A 183 18.28 2.78 8.78
CA LEU A 183 18.29 4.25 8.72
C LEU A 183 17.38 4.88 9.77
N ILE A 184 16.41 4.12 10.27
CA ILE A 184 15.31 4.63 11.07
C ILE A 184 15.68 4.60 12.54
N LYS A 185 15.43 5.71 13.24
CA LYS A 185 15.54 5.83 14.68
C LYS A 185 14.21 5.59 15.37
N LYS A 186 13.15 6.24 14.87
CA LYS A 186 11.79 6.16 15.42
C LYS A 186 10.78 6.13 14.28
N LEU A 187 9.67 5.44 14.52
CA LEU A 187 8.49 5.49 13.67
C LEU A 187 7.38 6.14 14.49
N LYS A 188 6.71 7.12 13.91
CA LYS A 188 5.58 7.83 14.55
C LYS A 188 4.33 7.57 13.71
N ALA A 189 3.35 6.92 14.31
CA ALA A 189 2.05 6.73 13.69
C ALA A 189 1.03 7.67 14.33
N TYR A 190 0.41 8.51 13.51
CA TYR A 190 -0.58 9.48 13.95
C TYR A 190 -1.55 9.85 12.83
N ASP A 191 -2.69 10.41 13.23
CA ASP A 191 -3.68 10.94 12.31
C ASP A 191 -3.31 12.37 11.90
N LYS A 192 -2.78 12.52 10.70
CA LYS A 192 -2.45 13.82 10.11
C LYS A 192 -3.74 14.49 9.64
N LYS A 193 -3.97 15.69 10.08
CA LYS A 193 -5.07 16.53 9.58
C LYS A 193 -4.91 16.81 8.09
N SER A 194 -6.04 16.95 7.39
CA SER A 194 -6.05 17.33 5.98
C SER A 194 -5.29 18.63 5.72
N ASP A 195 -4.80 18.85 4.50
CA ASP A 195 -4.19 20.13 4.13
C ASP A 195 -5.16 21.29 4.34
N TYR A 196 -6.47 21.09 4.10
CA TYR A 196 -7.50 22.08 4.39
C TYR A 196 -7.52 22.46 5.87
N THR A 197 -7.63 21.46 6.77
CA THR A 197 -7.62 21.72 8.23
C THR A 197 -6.32 22.37 8.69
N ARG A 198 -5.19 21.89 8.18
CA ARG A 198 -3.85 22.43 8.52
C ARG A 198 -3.72 23.90 8.13
N ILE A 199 -4.20 24.27 6.94
CA ILE A 199 -4.06 25.61 6.39
C ILE A 199 -5.11 26.57 6.97
N THR A 200 -6.36 26.13 7.07
CA THR A 200 -7.48 27.00 7.48
C THR A 200 -7.70 27.05 8.97
N GLY A 201 -7.21 26.04 9.72
CA GLY A 201 -7.52 25.84 11.14
C GLY A 201 -8.91 25.28 11.40
N ILE A 202 -9.70 24.98 10.36
CA ILE A 202 -11.05 24.44 10.45
C ILE A 202 -10.99 22.93 10.26
N ASP A 203 -11.39 22.17 11.27
CA ASP A 203 -11.46 20.73 11.17
C ASP A 203 -12.54 20.32 10.16
N ASP A 204 -12.15 19.60 9.10
CA ASP A 204 -13.06 19.07 8.08
C ASP A 204 -13.48 17.62 8.36
N GLY A 205 -12.95 17.05 9.47
CA GLY A 205 -13.16 15.66 9.85
C GLY A 205 -12.38 14.65 9.03
N GLU A 206 -11.59 15.12 8.05
CA GLU A 206 -10.71 14.28 7.26
C GLU A 206 -9.33 14.20 7.91
N GLU A 207 -8.93 13.00 8.21
CA GLU A 207 -7.62 12.67 8.78
C GLU A 207 -7.02 11.53 7.98
N GLU A 208 -5.73 11.58 7.76
CA GLU A 208 -4.96 10.52 7.13
C GLU A 208 -4.03 9.91 8.15
N THR A 209 -4.13 8.61 8.41
CA THR A 209 -3.14 7.93 9.25
C THR A 209 -1.83 7.86 8.49
N VAL A 210 -0.77 8.43 9.06
CA VAL A 210 0.55 8.50 8.46
C VAL A 210 1.58 7.80 9.33
N LEU A 211 2.60 7.25 8.70
CA LEU A 211 3.78 6.70 9.35
C LEU A 211 4.97 7.63 9.07
N ASP A 212 5.37 8.45 10.06
CA ASP A 212 6.49 9.38 9.95
C ASP A 212 7.75 8.77 10.54
N LEU A 213 8.78 8.65 9.73
CA LEU A 213 10.05 8.01 10.02
C LEU A 213 11.09 9.07 10.40
N SER A 214 11.62 8.97 11.60
CA SER A 214 12.73 9.82 11.99
C SER A 214 14.05 9.14 11.65
N VAL A 215 14.88 9.82 10.82
CA VAL A 215 16.20 9.32 10.43
C VAL A 215 17.20 9.53 11.59
N LYS A 216 18.13 8.59 11.78
CA LYS A 216 19.20 8.67 12.78
C LYS A 216 20.05 9.92 12.55
N LYS A 217 20.41 10.64 13.64
CA LYS A 217 21.17 11.90 13.54
C LYS A 217 22.45 11.77 12.72
N GLY A 218 23.17 10.67 12.82
CA GLY A 218 24.39 10.44 12.06
C GLY A 218 24.19 10.09 10.58
N MET A 219 22.97 10.02 10.09
CA MET A 219 22.62 9.69 8.69
C MET A 219 22.22 10.92 7.87
N LYS A 220 22.25 12.11 8.47
CA LYS A 220 22.01 13.39 7.79
C LYS A 220 23.33 13.97 7.22
N GLU A 221 23.22 14.80 6.17
CA GLU A 221 24.32 15.52 5.51
C GLU A 221 25.30 14.65 4.69
N GLY A 222 24.93 13.38 4.44
CA GLY A 222 25.73 12.48 3.63
C GLY A 222 24.90 11.65 2.67
N TRP A 223 25.60 10.85 1.84
CA TRP A 223 24.97 9.84 1.03
C TRP A 223 24.95 8.52 1.78
N VAL A 224 23.78 7.93 1.89
CA VAL A 224 23.57 6.61 2.50
C VAL A 224 22.89 5.70 1.50
N GLY A 225 23.23 4.43 1.50
CA GLY A 225 22.56 3.50 0.61
C GLY A 225 23.02 2.07 0.79
N ASN A 226 22.37 1.20 0.03
CA ASN A 226 22.70 -0.20 -0.06
C ASN A 226 22.56 -0.72 -1.48
N PHE A 227 23.38 -1.71 -1.80
CA PHE A 227 23.31 -2.56 -2.97
C PHE A 227 23.05 -3.97 -2.47
N ASP A 228 22.11 -4.67 -3.05
CA ASP A 228 21.83 -6.09 -2.82
C ASP A 228 21.77 -6.79 -4.17
N GLY A 229 22.73 -7.66 -4.44
CA GLY A 229 22.78 -8.49 -5.63
C GLY A 229 22.64 -9.95 -5.24
N ALA A 230 21.76 -10.69 -5.89
CA ALA A 230 21.52 -12.09 -5.60
C ALA A 230 21.34 -12.90 -6.87
N TYR A 231 21.87 -14.12 -6.84
CA TYR A 231 21.69 -15.11 -7.88
C TYR A 231 21.50 -16.49 -7.24
N GLY A 232 20.72 -17.34 -7.89
CA GLY A 232 20.34 -18.63 -7.34
C GLY A 232 20.05 -19.71 -8.36
N THR A 233 19.56 -20.82 -7.87
CA THR A 233 19.10 -21.93 -8.70
C THR A 233 17.87 -21.54 -9.52
N GLU A 234 17.56 -22.32 -10.58
CA GLU A 234 16.43 -22.06 -11.50
C GLU A 234 16.49 -20.67 -12.14
N ASP A 235 17.72 -20.18 -12.44
CA ASP A 235 17.97 -18.84 -13.01
C ASP A 235 17.29 -17.70 -12.23
N ARG A 236 17.11 -17.89 -10.92
CA ARG A 236 16.53 -16.86 -10.05
C ARG A 236 17.57 -15.80 -9.74
N TYR A 237 17.14 -14.55 -9.87
CA TYR A 237 17.99 -13.39 -9.56
C TYR A 237 17.20 -12.27 -8.89
N SER A 238 17.91 -11.47 -8.11
CA SER A 238 17.40 -10.21 -7.55
C SER A 238 18.51 -9.19 -7.45
N GLY A 239 18.27 -7.98 -7.92
CA GLY A 239 19.15 -6.84 -7.75
C GLY A 239 18.38 -5.67 -7.18
N LYS A 240 18.89 -5.03 -6.11
CA LYS A 240 18.27 -3.86 -5.49
C LYS A 240 19.32 -2.80 -5.23
N VAL A 241 18.97 -1.56 -5.47
CA VAL A 241 19.78 -0.38 -5.14
C VAL A 241 18.91 0.67 -4.47
N ASN A 242 19.41 1.24 -3.39
CA ASN A 242 18.83 2.40 -2.74
C ASN A 242 19.97 3.37 -2.42
N VAL A 243 19.82 4.62 -2.84
CA VAL A 243 20.76 5.69 -2.53
C VAL A 243 19.97 6.91 -2.11
N SER A 244 20.23 7.40 -0.92
CA SER A 244 19.48 8.51 -0.34
C SER A 244 20.40 9.54 0.28
N ARG A 245 20.01 10.80 0.22
CA ARG A 245 20.63 11.92 0.91
C ARG A 245 19.55 12.68 1.67
N PHE A 246 19.71 12.80 2.98
CA PHE A 246 18.81 13.54 3.85
C PHE A 246 19.50 14.78 4.40
N LEU A 247 18.91 15.94 4.19
CA LEU A 247 19.34 17.24 4.71
C LEU A 247 18.21 17.83 5.57
N ASP A 248 18.48 18.86 6.35
CA ASP A 248 17.46 19.45 7.23
C ASP A 248 16.24 19.98 6.46
N HIS A 249 16.46 20.61 5.31
CA HIS A 249 15.41 21.22 4.49
C HIS A 249 15.13 20.46 3.19
N SER A 250 15.80 19.34 2.93
CA SER A 250 15.59 18.57 1.71
C SER A 250 15.99 17.12 1.84
N TYR A 251 15.45 16.28 0.98
CA TYR A 251 15.97 14.94 0.74
C TYR A 251 15.89 14.59 -0.74
N LEU A 252 16.75 13.68 -1.16
CA LEU A 252 16.71 13.00 -2.46
C LEU A 252 16.92 11.51 -2.20
N SER A 253 16.08 10.67 -2.79
CA SER A 253 16.23 9.22 -2.76
C SER A 253 16.07 8.65 -4.16
N ILE A 254 16.97 7.76 -4.56
CA ILE A 254 16.97 7.05 -5.83
C ILE A 254 16.95 5.57 -5.51
N ILE A 255 16.03 4.84 -6.13
CA ILE A 255 15.86 3.42 -5.92
C ILE A 255 15.77 2.70 -7.25
N GLY A 256 16.17 1.44 -7.25
CA GLY A 256 16.04 0.54 -8.38
C GLY A 256 16.00 -0.91 -7.93
N SER A 257 15.22 -1.73 -8.62
CA SER A 257 15.21 -3.17 -8.40
C SER A 257 14.85 -3.92 -9.66
N ARG A 258 15.40 -5.13 -9.79
CA ARG A 258 14.99 -6.10 -10.81
C ARG A 258 15.09 -7.50 -10.24
N ASN A 259 14.03 -8.30 -10.41
CA ASN A 259 14.01 -9.68 -9.94
C ASN A 259 13.02 -10.54 -10.74
N ASN A 260 13.18 -11.86 -10.66
CA ASN A 260 12.27 -12.85 -11.20
C ASN A 260 11.79 -13.87 -10.14
N VAL A 261 11.71 -13.43 -8.89
CA VAL A 261 11.32 -14.25 -7.74
C VAL A 261 9.99 -13.81 -7.12
N ASN A 262 9.16 -13.09 -7.87
CA ASN A 262 7.93 -12.46 -7.39
C ASN A 262 8.16 -11.64 -6.11
N ASP A 263 9.37 -11.08 -5.96
CA ASP A 263 9.70 -10.24 -4.82
C ASP A 263 9.19 -8.82 -5.09
N PHE A 264 8.00 -8.57 -4.63
CA PHE A 264 7.45 -7.22 -4.51
C PHE A 264 7.90 -6.55 -3.20
N GLY A 265 8.94 -7.11 -2.52
CA GLY A 265 9.62 -6.57 -1.35
C GLY A 265 9.34 -7.30 -0.02
N GLY A 266 8.94 -8.57 -0.03
CA GLY A 266 8.88 -9.43 1.15
C GLY A 266 10.25 -10.02 1.52
N ARG A 267 10.42 -10.53 2.75
CA ARG A 267 11.63 -11.25 3.20
C ARG A 267 11.89 -12.50 2.39
N TRP A 268 10.83 -13.17 2.01
CA TRP A 268 10.79 -14.36 1.22
C TRP A 268 10.06 -14.01 -0.08
N GLY A 269 10.74 -13.99 -1.20
CA GLY A 269 10.12 -13.85 -2.51
C GLY A 269 9.01 -14.89 -2.70
N GLY A 270 8.12 -14.73 -3.68
CA GLY A 270 7.16 -15.76 -4.07
C GLY A 270 5.74 -15.59 -3.55
N GLY A 271 5.34 -14.40 -3.10
CA GLY A 271 3.93 -14.06 -2.96
C GLY A 271 3.38 -13.57 -4.29
N GLY A 272 2.50 -14.31 -4.92
CA GLY A 272 1.84 -13.92 -6.18
C GLY A 272 1.46 -15.13 -7.03
N ASN A 273 0.45 -14.95 -7.85
CA ASN A 273 0.00 -15.94 -8.84
C ASN A 273 0.89 -15.81 -10.08
N GLY A 274 1.38 -16.94 -10.59
CA GLY A 274 2.27 -16.98 -11.76
C GLY A 274 3.74 -16.68 -11.44
N ILE A 275 4.54 -16.54 -12.47
CA ILE A 275 5.96 -16.20 -12.41
C ILE A 275 6.13 -14.81 -13.02
N THR A 276 6.63 -13.86 -12.24
CA THR A 276 6.75 -12.47 -12.69
C THR A 276 8.20 -12.01 -12.60
N THR A 277 8.70 -11.50 -13.71
CA THR A 277 9.91 -10.68 -13.76
C THR A 277 9.52 -9.23 -13.60
N SER A 278 10.01 -8.57 -12.58
CA SER A 278 9.71 -7.16 -12.31
C SER A 278 10.97 -6.30 -12.36
N THR A 279 10.84 -5.12 -12.94
CA THR A 279 11.85 -4.05 -12.92
C THR A 279 11.20 -2.79 -12.40
N MET A 280 11.84 -2.12 -11.47
CA MET A 280 11.37 -0.89 -10.87
C MET A 280 12.50 0.10 -10.74
N GLY A 281 12.25 1.35 -11.08
CA GLY A 281 13.15 2.48 -10.84
C GLY A 281 12.38 3.69 -10.37
N GLY A 282 12.98 4.50 -9.49
CA GLY A 282 12.31 5.70 -9.04
C GLY A 282 13.23 6.68 -8.33
N ALA A 283 12.81 7.92 -8.33
CA ALA A 283 13.44 8.99 -7.57
C ALA A 283 12.37 9.79 -6.85
N THR A 284 12.63 10.17 -5.62
CA THR A 284 11.76 11.07 -4.86
C THR A 284 12.59 12.16 -4.21
N PHE A 285 12.05 13.37 -4.18
CA PHE A 285 12.69 14.51 -3.55
C PHE A 285 11.67 15.37 -2.81
N ALA A 286 12.13 16.06 -1.78
CA ALA A 286 11.44 17.18 -1.19
C ALA A 286 12.45 18.26 -0.82
N TRP A 287 12.02 19.51 -0.94
CA TRP A 287 12.81 20.69 -0.61
C TRP A 287 11.91 21.79 -0.04
N GLU A 288 12.41 22.52 0.91
CA GLU A 288 11.78 23.72 1.45
C GLU A 288 12.84 24.79 1.71
N ASN A 289 12.44 26.05 1.64
CA ASN A 289 13.36 27.18 1.80
C ASN A 289 13.70 27.52 3.26
N GLY A 290 13.40 26.63 4.22
CA GLY A 290 13.76 26.75 5.63
C GLY A 290 13.00 27.81 6.43
N LYS A 291 12.03 28.47 5.83
CA LYS A 291 11.16 29.43 6.56
C LYS A 291 10.19 28.70 7.50
N PRO A 292 9.80 29.30 8.63
CA PRO A 292 8.80 28.75 9.53
C PRO A 292 7.47 28.46 8.81
N ASP A 293 6.72 27.47 9.31
CA ASP A 293 5.39 27.16 8.77
C ASP A 293 4.48 28.41 8.82
N TYR A 294 3.70 28.60 7.76
CA TYR A 294 2.78 29.73 7.54
C TYR A 294 3.43 31.12 7.44
N SER A 295 4.74 31.21 7.36
CA SER A 295 5.42 32.50 7.18
C SER A 295 5.37 32.98 5.73
N PRO A 296 5.32 34.31 5.50
CA PRO A 296 5.36 34.89 4.16
C PRO A 296 6.57 34.44 3.35
N GLY A 297 6.32 33.96 2.13
CA GLY A 297 7.35 33.47 1.21
C GLY A 297 7.86 32.07 1.55
N LEU A 298 7.20 31.30 2.42
CA LEU A 298 7.47 29.88 2.57
C LEU A 298 7.17 29.17 1.26
N LEU A 299 8.13 28.39 0.75
CA LEU A 299 8.01 27.61 -0.46
C LEU A 299 8.47 26.18 -0.20
N LYS A 300 7.61 25.23 -0.51
CA LYS A 300 7.88 23.78 -0.42
C LYS A 300 7.70 23.16 -1.80
N LEU A 301 8.67 22.37 -2.22
CA LEU A 301 8.65 21.60 -3.46
C LEU A 301 8.85 20.13 -3.13
N GLY A 302 8.15 19.26 -3.81
CA GLY A 302 8.32 17.83 -3.69
C GLY A 302 7.86 17.12 -4.94
N GLY A 303 8.32 15.90 -5.10
CA GLY A 303 7.89 15.09 -6.21
C GLY A 303 8.52 13.72 -6.23
N ASN A 304 7.97 12.87 -7.06
CA ASN A 304 8.54 11.57 -7.36
C ASN A 304 8.32 11.21 -8.81
N VAL A 305 9.28 10.49 -9.34
CA VAL A 305 9.21 9.85 -10.66
C VAL A 305 9.38 8.36 -10.44
N ARG A 306 8.54 7.55 -11.09
CA ARG A 306 8.55 6.11 -10.98
C ARG A 306 8.37 5.45 -12.34
N TYR A 307 9.17 4.43 -12.57
CA TYR A 307 9.04 3.50 -13.68
C TYR A 307 8.88 2.09 -13.12
N ASN A 308 7.89 1.35 -13.59
CA ASN A 308 7.73 -0.08 -13.31
C ASN A 308 7.54 -0.80 -14.63
N SER A 309 8.15 -1.98 -14.73
CA SER A 309 7.86 -2.96 -15.78
C SER A 309 7.67 -4.31 -15.14
N SER A 310 6.67 -5.04 -15.57
CA SER A 310 6.42 -6.42 -15.17
C SER A 310 6.15 -7.27 -16.40
N ASP A 311 6.76 -8.45 -16.41
CA ASP A 311 6.50 -9.50 -17.39
C ASP A 311 6.13 -10.76 -16.61
N SER A 312 4.88 -11.19 -16.76
CA SER A 312 4.30 -12.28 -15.96
C SER A 312 3.81 -13.40 -16.87
N GLU A 313 4.13 -14.62 -16.48
CA GLU A 313 3.59 -15.84 -17.05
C GLU A 313 2.73 -16.54 -16.02
N SER A 314 1.50 -16.89 -16.39
CA SER A 314 0.56 -17.58 -15.51
C SER A 314 -0.11 -18.76 -16.21
N GLU A 315 -0.26 -19.84 -15.47
CA GLU A 315 -1.15 -20.95 -15.79
C GLU A 315 -2.22 -21.02 -14.73
N THR A 316 -3.49 -21.05 -15.17
CA THR A 316 -4.63 -21.14 -14.26
C THR A 316 -5.52 -22.31 -14.66
N ARG A 317 -6.08 -23.00 -13.65
CA ARG A 317 -7.15 -24.00 -13.80
C ARG A 317 -8.33 -23.52 -12.99
N THR A 318 -9.49 -23.37 -13.64
CA THR A 318 -10.68 -22.86 -12.99
C THR A 318 -11.81 -23.86 -13.14
N ASN A 319 -12.42 -24.22 -12.03
CA ASN A 319 -13.62 -25.03 -11.94
C ASN A 319 -14.76 -24.12 -11.48
N SER A 320 -15.78 -23.98 -12.33
CA SER A 320 -16.93 -23.11 -12.05
C SER A 320 -18.22 -23.91 -12.06
N GLU A 321 -19.13 -23.55 -11.18
CA GLU A 321 -20.49 -24.07 -11.11
C GLU A 321 -21.49 -22.92 -11.19
N MET A 322 -22.39 -22.98 -12.17
CA MET A 322 -23.53 -22.07 -12.29
C MET A 322 -24.77 -22.72 -11.69
N PHE A 323 -25.40 -22.02 -10.77
CA PHE A 323 -26.62 -22.49 -10.07
C PHE A 323 -27.85 -22.17 -10.90
N LEU A 324 -28.59 -23.20 -11.32
CA LEU A 324 -29.79 -23.08 -12.15
C LEU A 324 -31.08 -23.27 -11.34
N PRO A 325 -32.22 -22.63 -11.74
CA PRO A 325 -33.50 -22.73 -11.03
C PRO A 325 -34.11 -24.13 -10.96
N SER A 326 -33.74 -25.00 -11.89
CA SER A 326 -34.17 -26.40 -11.95
C SER A 326 -33.65 -27.26 -10.80
N GLY A 327 -32.76 -26.70 -9.94
CA GLY A 327 -32.06 -27.46 -8.92
C GLY A 327 -30.87 -28.25 -9.48
N THR A 328 -30.56 -28.12 -10.77
CA THR A 328 -29.37 -28.63 -11.44
C THR A 328 -28.30 -27.57 -11.46
N SER A 329 -27.09 -27.96 -11.80
CA SER A 329 -25.98 -27.03 -12.02
C SER A 329 -25.35 -27.24 -13.38
N GLN A 330 -24.73 -26.19 -13.88
CA GLN A 330 -23.87 -26.24 -15.04
C GLN A 330 -22.44 -26.10 -14.57
N PHE A 331 -21.57 -26.96 -15.06
CA PHE A 331 -20.16 -26.98 -14.68
C PHE A 331 -19.29 -26.54 -15.86
N SER A 332 -18.40 -25.58 -15.61
CA SER A 332 -17.42 -25.13 -16.60
C SER A 332 -16.03 -25.26 -16.03
N ASN A 333 -15.20 -26.01 -16.73
CA ASN A 333 -13.82 -26.25 -16.36
C ASN A 333 -12.92 -25.62 -17.43
N SER A 334 -11.90 -24.89 -17.01
CA SER A 334 -11.00 -24.23 -17.95
C SER A 334 -9.54 -24.31 -17.52
N LYS A 335 -8.65 -24.36 -18.51
CA LYS A 335 -7.23 -24.11 -18.39
C LYS A 335 -6.87 -22.89 -19.20
N ASN A 336 -6.16 -21.96 -18.62
CA ASN A 336 -5.65 -20.78 -19.30
C ASN A 336 -4.16 -20.64 -19.06
N ARG A 337 -3.40 -20.44 -20.12
CA ARG A 337 -2.02 -20.02 -20.08
C ARG A 337 -1.92 -18.63 -20.68
N GLY A 338 -1.30 -17.70 -19.95
CA GLY A 338 -1.20 -16.33 -20.41
C GLY A 338 0.11 -15.68 -20.03
N THR A 339 0.51 -14.71 -20.86
CA THR A 339 1.60 -13.79 -20.56
C THR A 339 1.04 -12.38 -20.51
N ASN A 340 1.58 -11.55 -19.62
CA ASN A 340 1.19 -10.16 -19.50
C ASN A 340 2.43 -9.31 -19.25
N TRP A 341 2.77 -8.49 -20.21
CA TRP A 341 3.81 -7.49 -20.07
C TRP A 341 3.19 -6.11 -19.88
N ASN A 342 3.69 -5.35 -18.92
CA ASN A 342 3.16 -4.03 -18.59
C ASN A 342 4.30 -3.09 -18.17
N GLN A 343 4.27 -1.88 -18.70
CA GLN A 343 5.14 -0.77 -18.31
C GLN A 343 4.29 0.39 -17.81
N ASN A 344 4.74 1.01 -16.72
CA ASN A 344 4.12 2.19 -16.17
C ASN A 344 5.18 3.23 -15.83
N PHE A 345 5.03 4.43 -16.34
CA PHE A 345 5.75 5.62 -15.92
C PHE A 345 4.80 6.57 -15.21
N ASN A 346 5.20 7.07 -14.06
CA ASN A 346 4.39 8.02 -13.28
C ASN A 346 5.27 9.12 -12.71
N ALA A 347 4.85 10.37 -12.86
CA ALA A 347 5.54 11.54 -12.31
C ALA A 347 4.54 12.42 -11.56
N ASN A 348 4.80 12.66 -10.29
CA ASN A 348 3.99 13.48 -9.42
C ASN A 348 4.82 14.62 -8.86
N PHE A 349 4.28 15.83 -8.85
CA PHE A 349 4.91 17.00 -8.27
C PHE A 349 3.96 17.69 -7.31
N ARG A 350 4.52 18.40 -6.36
CA ARG A 350 3.79 19.22 -5.39
C ARG A 350 4.56 20.52 -5.19
N LEU A 351 3.88 21.63 -5.36
CA LEU A 351 4.35 22.96 -5.01
C LEU A 351 3.40 23.53 -3.98
N GLU A 352 3.91 23.98 -2.83
CA GLU A 352 3.15 24.67 -1.81
C GLU A 352 3.82 26.01 -1.50
N TRP A 353 3.10 27.09 -1.67
CA TRP A 353 3.60 28.44 -1.52
C TRP A 353 2.68 29.28 -0.62
N PHE A 354 3.28 30.02 0.30
CA PHE A 354 2.62 31.01 1.16
C PHE A 354 3.06 32.41 0.75
N PRO A 355 2.37 33.07 -0.19
CA PRO A 355 2.70 34.47 -0.56
C PRO A 355 2.70 35.40 0.66
N ASP A 356 1.74 35.20 1.52
CA ASP A 356 1.57 35.89 2.81
C ASP A 356 1.09 34.92 3.89
N SER A 357 0.93 35.35 5.15
CA SER A 357 0.54 34.51 6.27
C SER A 357 -0.92 34.01 6.22
N LEU A 358 -1.75 34.56 5.32
CA LEU A 358 -3.17 34.23 5.19
C LEU A 358 -3.49 33.46 3.92
N THR A 359 -2.60 33.46 2.93
CA THR A 359 -2.79 32.83 1.63
C THR A 359 -1.90 31.62 1.48
N ASN A 360 -2.46 30.51 1.04
CA ASN A 360 -1.73 29.31 0.63
C ASN A 360 -2.13 28.92 -0.79
N ILE A 361 -1.14 28.63 -1.60
CA ILE A 361 -1.31 28.13 -2.96
C ILE A 361 -0.66 26.77 -3.03
N LEU A 362 -1.44 25.77 -3.46
CA LEU A 362 -1.01 24.38 -3.58
C LEU A 362 -1.31 23.88 -4.99
N PHE A 363 -0.25 23.51 -5.72
CA PHE A 363 -0.33 22.98 -7.08
C PHE A 363 0.23 21.55 -7.13
N ARG A 364 -0.53 20.63 -7.74
CA ARG A 364 -0.22 19.18 -7.77
C ARG A 364 -0.44 18.63 -9.18
N PRO A 365 0.51 18.75 -10.10
CA PRO A 365 0.45 18.09 -11.39
C PRO A 365 0.88 16.62 -11.27
N ASN A 366 0.25 15.77 -12.07
CA ASN A 366 0.56 14.37 -12.24
C ASN A 366 0.58 14.02 -13.72
N PHE A 367 1.53 13.21 -14.12
CA PHE A 367 1.61 12.59 -15.43
C PHE A 367 1.76 11.08 -15.25
N SER A 368 1.00 10.30 -16.02
CA SER A 368 1.19 8.86 -16.11
C SER A 368 1.10 8.37 -17.55
N HIS A 369 1.97 7.44 -17.87
CA HIS A 369 1.97 6.69 -19.13
C HIS A 369 2.02 5.21 -18.81
N SER A 370 1.15 4.43 -19.41
CA SER A 370 1.19 2.98 -19.36
C SER A 370 1.11 2.36 -20.73
N ASN A 371 1.85 1.28 -20.92
CA ASN A 371 1.85 0.46 -22.12
C ASN A 371 1.90 -1.01 -21.71
N GLY A 372 1.20 -1.88 -22.41
CA GLY A 372 1.17 -3.29 -22.06
C GLY A 372 0.67 -4.17 -23.19
N ASP A 373 1.22 -5.38 -23.21
CA ASP A 373 0.84 -6.45 -24.10
C ASP A 373 0.32 -7.65 -23.29
N ASN A 374 -0.70 -8.28 -23.77
CA ASN A 374 -1.23 -9.48 -23.15
C ASN A 374 -1.43 -10.59 -24.20
N TYR A 375 -1.26 -11.81 -23.74
CA TYR A 375 -1.60 -13.00 -24.47
C TYR A 375 -2.29 -13.99 -23.55
N SER A 376 -3.32 -14.69 -24.05
CA SER A 376 -3.93 -15.79 -23.33
C SER A 376 -4.39 -16.89 -24.30
N ASN A 377 -4.16 -18.14 -23.92
CA ASN A 377 -4.71 -19.30 -24.55
C ASN A 377 -5.59 -20.03 -23.53
N ASN A 378 -6.89 -20.06 -23.78
CA ASN A 378 -7.90 -20.60 -22.89
C ASN A 378 -8.61 -21.79 -23.55
N HIS A 379 -8.58 -22.93 -22.88
CA HIS A 379 -9.39 -24.10 -23.21
C HIS A 379 -10.45 -24.24 -22.10
N SER A 380 -11.70 -24.29 -22.47
CA SER A 380 -12.81 -24.50 -21.55
C SER A 380 -13.81 -25.51 -22.07
N VAL A 381 -14.41 -26.22 -21.16
CA VAL A 381 -15.45 -27.21 -21.45
C VAL A 381 -16.58 -27.06 -20.46
N THR A 382 -17.80 -27.19 -20.96
CA THR A 382 -19.02 -27.07 -20.16
C THR A 382 -19.77 -28.39 -20.16
N PHE A 383 -20.22 -28.78 -18.96
CA PHE A 383 -20.98 -30.00 -18.68
C PHE A 383 -22.29 -29.64 -17.98
N ASN A 384 -23.34 -30.45 -18.22
CA ASN A 384 -24.62 -30.33 -17.53
C ASN A 384 -24.70 -31.14 -16.22
N GLN A 385 -23.65 -31.87 -15.87
CA GLN A 385 -23.43 -32.59 -14.61
C GLN A 385 -22.00 -32.41 -14.15
N SER A 386 -21.71 -32.71 -12.89
CA SER A 386 -20.35 -32.62 -12.35
C SER A 386 -19.43 -33.62 -13.10
N PRO A 387 -18.38 -33.14 -13.77
CA PRO A 387 -17.42 -34.02 -14.46
C PRO A 387 -16.61 -34.87 -13.49
N PHE A 388 -16.40 -34.41 -12.27
CA PHE A 388 -15.69 -35.14 -11.22
C PHE A 388 -16.53 -36.32 -10.72
N ASP A 389 -17.87 -36.14 -10.56
CA ASP A 389 -18.79 -37.23 -10.21
C ASP A 389 -18.93 -38.24 -11.35
N ALA A 390 -18.68 -37.81 -12.58
CA ALA A 390 -18.58 -38.70 -13.75
C ALA A 390 -17.22 -39.43 -13.87
N GLY A 391 -16.29 -39.22 -12.93
CA GLY A 391 -15.01 -39.88 -12.83
C GLY A 391 -13.86 -39.22 -13.60
N LEU A 392 -14.05 -38.04 -14.14
CA LEU A 392 -12.95 -37.26 -14.76
C LEU A 392 -12.06 -36.64 -13.67
N THR A 393 -10.77 -36.75 -13.83
CA THR A 393 -9.78 -36.12 -12.94
C THR A 393 -9.27 -34.81 -13.50
N ASP A 394 -9.17 -34.72 -14.83
CA ASP A 394 -8.84 -33.52 -15.57
C ASP A 394 -9.88 -33.25 -16.68
N PRO A 395 -11.00 -32.61 -16.35
CA PRO A 395 -12.10 -32.45 -17.30
C PRO A 395 -11.73 -31.76 -18.61
N VAL A 396 -10.72 -30.84 -18.58
CA VAL A 396 -10.30 -30.10 -19.79
C VAL A 396 -9.46 -30.92 -20.75
N GLU A 397 -8.70 -31.91 -20.24
CA GLU A 397 -7.91 -32.80 -21.11
C GLU A 397 -8.68 -34.05 -21.53
N GLU A 398 -9.48 -34.59 -20.62
CA GLU A 398 -10.11 -35.90 -20.79
C GLU A 398 -11.44 -35.82 -21.55
N TYR A 399 -12.10 -34.67 -21.64
CA TYR A 399 -13.43 -34.55 -22.22
C TYR A 399 -13.50 -34.97 -23.69
N LYS A 400 -12.40 -34.86 -24.44
CA LYS A 400 -12.34 -35.19 -25.88
C LYS A 400 -12.44 -36.68 -26.11
N THR A 401 -11.86 -37.48 -25.19
CA THR A 401 -11.74 -38.94 -25.30
C THR A 401 -12.76 -39.68 -24.45
N MET A 402 -13.53 -38.96 -23.58
CA MET A 402 -14.52 -39.61 -22.73
C MET A 402 -15.66 -40.23 -23.58
N ALA A 403 -16.06 -41.43 -23.23
CA ALA A 403 -17.35 -41.93 -23.67
C ALA A 403 -18.46 -41.10 -23.07
N ASP A 404 -19.37 -40.55 -23.87
CA ASP A 404 -20.44 -39.64 -23.42
C ASP A 404 -21.84 -40.29 -23.62
N PRO A 405 -22.11 -41.49 -23.06
CA PRO A 405 -23.39 -42.15 -23.23
C PRO A 405 -24.54 -41.38 -22.53
N LEU A 406 -24.22 -40.49 -21.58
CA LEU A 406 -25.19 -39.69 -20.86
C LEU A 406 -25.40 -38.30 -21.48
N GLY A 407 -24.64 -37.94 -22.51
CA GLY A 407 -24.75 -36.64 -23.15
C GLY A 407 -24.45 -35.49 -22.24
N ILE A 408 -23.48 -35.61 -21.35
CA ILE A 408 -23.18 -34.59 -20.35
C ILE A 408 -22.34 -33.42 -20.88
N ARG A 409 -21.67 -33.53 -22.04
CA ARG A 409 -20.93 -32.46 -22.68
C ARG A 409 -21.88 -31.47 -23.37
N VAL A 410 -21.77 -30.21 -23.03
CA VAL A 410 -22.56 -29.12 -23.64
C VAL A 410 -21.76 -28.45 -24.74
N ASN A 411 -20.64 -27.86 -24.40
CA ASN A 411 -19.72 -27.23 -25.36
C ASN A 411 -18.25 -27.36 -24.94
N GLY A 412 -17.35 -27.27 -25.92
CA GLY A 412 -15.93 -27.05 -25.73
C GLY A 412 -15.54 -25.76 -26.45
N ASN A 413 -14.73 -24.93 -25.84
CA ASN A 413 -14.29 -23.64 -26.38
C ASN A 413 -12.78 -23.51 -26.26
N GLU A 414 -12.13 -23.28 -27.38
CA GLU A 414 -10.74 -22.90 -27.46
C GLU A 414 -10.66 -21.43 -27.88
N ARG A 415 -9.97 -20.61 -27.09
CA ARG A 415 -9.86 -19.18 -27.35
C ARG A 415 -8.46 -18.68 -27.16
N ILE A 416 -7.91 -18.04 -28.17
CA ILE A 416 -6.64 -17.30 -28.08
C ILE A 416 -6.95 -15.81 -28.18
N ASN A 417 -6.42 -15.05 -27.24
CA ASN A 417 -6.48 -13.60 -27.28
C ASN A 417 -5.07 -13.04 -27.19
N SER A 418 -4.85 -11.96 -27.97
CA SER A 418 -3.66 -11.12 -27.87
C SER A 418 -4.10 -9.67 -27.94
N GLY A 419 -3.44 -8.80 -27.22
CA GLY A 419 -3.78 -7.37 -27.24
C GLY A 419 -2.63 -6.50 -26.81
N ASP A 420 -2.64 -5.29 -27.35
CA ASP A 420 -1.78 -4.19 -26.93
C ASP A 420 -2.63 -3.02 -26.45
N ASN A 421 -2.17 -2.34 -25.43
CA ASN A 421 -2.85 -1.18 -24.89
C ASN A 421 -1.85 -0.10 -24.51
N TYR A 422 -2.22 1.15 -24.73
CA TYR A 422 -1.53 2.27 -24.11
C TYR A 422 -2.53 3.23 -23.45
N ASN A 423 -2.06 3.95 -22.44
CA ASN A 423 -2.83 4.99 -21.79
C ASN A 423 -1.91 6.13 -21.34
N ASN A 424 -2.24 7.34 -21.75
CA ASN A 424 -1.61 8.58 -21.32
C ASN A 424 -2.60 9.35 -20.45
N ASN A 425 -2.15 9.82 -19.29
CA ASN A 425 -2.98 10.63 -18.42
C ASN A 425 -2.16 11.81 -17.85
N VAL A 426 -2.72 13.01 -18.02
CA VAL A 426 -2.21 14.26 -17.44
C VAL A 426 -3.31 14.85 -16.60
N ASN A 427 -3.05 15.00 -15.31
CA ASN A 427 -4.00 15.68 -14.43
C ASN A 427 -3.27 16.66 -13.50
N GLY A 428 -4.01 17.64 -12.99
CA GLY A 428 -3.46 18.61 -12.07
C GLY A 428 -4.53 19.35 -11.31
N GLY A 429 -4.22 19.69 -10.05
CA GLY A 429 -5.10 20.46 -9.19
C GLY A 429 -4.37 21.69 -8.65
N LEU A 430 -5.03 22.86 -8.74
CA LEU A 430 -4.62 24.10 -8.11
C LEU A 430 -5.61 24.43 -7.00
N GLN A 431 -5.12 24.53 -5.77
CA GLN A 431 -5.90 24.92 -4.61
C GLN A 431 -5.38 26.26 -4.07
N ILE A 432 -6.25 27.23 -3.94
CA ILE A 432 -5.96 28.54 -3.34
C ILE A 432 -6.83 28.70 -2.11
N ASN A 433 -6.19 28.85 -0.95
CA ASN A 433 -6.86 29.10 0.32
C ASN A 433 -6.56 30.52 0.78
N ARG A 434 -7.60 31.27 1.16
CA ARG A 434 -7.47 32.59 1.75
C ARG A 434 -8.20 32.64 3.10
N ARG A 435 -7.46 32.78 4.19
CA ARG A 435 -8.03 33.06 5.51
C ARG A 435 -8.44 34.51 5.56
N LEU A 436 -9.62 34.78 6.07
CA LEU A 436 -10.14 36.14 6.26
C LEU A 436 -9.85 36.60 7.69
N VAL A 437 -10.11 37.90 7.97
CA VAL A 437 -9.77 38.54 9.24
C VAL A 437 -10.40 37.86 10.46
N VAL A 438 -11.62 37.34 10.31
CA VAL A 438 -12.33 36.65 11.39
C VAL A 438 -11.78 35.22 11.47
N PRO A 439 -11.24 34.75 12.63
CA PRO A 439 -10.76 33.38 12.80
C PRO A 439 -11.85 32.36 12.48
N GLY A 440 -11.49 31.37 11.62
CA GLY A 440 -12.43 30.35 11.12
C GLY A 440 -13.20 30.74 9.86
N ARG A 441 -13.11 32.00 9.40
CA ARG A 441 -13.68 32.45 8.13
C ARG A 441 -12.65 32.29 7.02
N ASN A 442 -13.00 31.55 5.96
CA ASN A 442 -12.10 31.34 4.82
C ASN A 442 -12.85 31.19 3.49
N ILE A 443 -12.09 31.39 2.41
CA ILE A 443 -12.47 31.07 1.04
C ILE A 443 -11.44 30.11 0.48
N THR A 444 -11.92 29.02 -0.15
CA THR A 444 -11.07 28.06 -0.85
C THR A 444 -11.56 27.89 -2.29
N LEU A 445 -10.67 28.10 -3.23
CA LEU A 445 -10.88 27.80 -4.65
C LEU A 445 -10.04 26.57 -5.03
N ASN A 446 -10.69 25.54 -5.58
CA ASN A 446 -10.02 24.38 -6.20
C ASN A 446 -10.34 24.39 -7.69
N LEU A 447 -9.30 24.26 -8.52
CA LEU A 447 -9.40 24.08 -9.96
C LEU A 447 -8.68 22.79 -10.31
N ASP A 448 -9.38 21.84 -10.92
CA ASP A 448 -8.82 20.55 -11.32
C ASP A 448 -9.02 20.35 -12.82
N GLY A 449 -8.00 19.83 -13.49
CA GLY A 449 -8.03 19.45 -14.89
C GLY A 449 -7.51 18.02 -15.07
N ASN A 450 -8.12 17.29 -15.99
CA ASN A 450 -7.69 15.97 -16.38
C ASN A 450 -7.80 15.80 -17.88
N TYR A 451 -6.79 15.18 -18.49
CA TYR A 451 -6.80 14.70 -19.87
C TYR A 451 -6.27 13.27 -19.87
N SER A 452 -7.00 12.36 -20.51
CA SER A 452 -6.51 11.01 -20.74
C SER A 452 -6.82 10.56 -22.17
N GLU A 453 -5.89 9.83 -22.75
CA GLU A 453 -6.00 9.20 -24.06
C GLU A 453 -5.51 7.77 -23.93
N SER A 454 -6.32 6.84 -24.46
CA SER A 454 -5.98 5.41 -24.47
C SER A 454 -6.41 4.77 -25.76
N ASP A 455 -5.69 3.74 -26.18
CA ASP A 455 -6.10 2.83 -27.23
C ASP A 455 -5.88 1.40 -26.75
N ASN A 456 -6.82 0.54 -27.07
CA ASN A 456 -6.74 -0.89 -26.76
C ASN A 456 -7.04 -1.65 -28.05
N LYS A 457 -6.06 -2.40 -28.51
CA LYS A 457 -6.19 -3.29 -29.67
C LYS A 457 -6.24 -4.72 -29.16
N ALA A 458 -7.21 -5.46 -29.62
CA ALA A 458 -7.40 -6.85 -29.21
C ALA A 458 -7.65 -7.73 -30.42
N TYR A 459 -6.89 -8.81 -30.49
CA TYR A 459 -7.08 -9.88 -31.45
C TYR A 459 -7.62 -11.09 -30.71
N SER A 460 -8.72 -11.67 -31.21
CA SER A 460 -9.33 -12.85 -30.60
C SER A 460 -9.67 -13.86 -31.68
N ARG A 461 -9.25 -15.09 -31.46
CA ARG A 461 -9.68 -16.23 -32.22
C ARG A 461 -10.37 -17.20 -31.26
N SER A 462 -11.56 -17.65 -31.61
CA SER A 462 -12.29 -18.65 -30.84
C SER A 462 -12.87 -19.73 -31.74
N MET A 463 -12.87 -20.96 -31.24
CA MET A 463 -13.58 -22.07 -31.83
C MET A 463 -14.42 -22.72 -30.75
N ILE A 464 -15.73 -22.79 -30.97
CA ILE A 464 -16.68 -23.36 -30.06
C ILE A 464 -17.36 -24.55 -30.74
N ARG A 465 -17.30 -25.72 -30.11
CA ARG A 465 -18.02 -26.90 -30.53
C ARG A 465 -19.20 -27.14 -29.60
N TYR A 466 -20.42 -27.12 -30.17
CA TYR A 466 -21.68 -27.40 -29.47
C TYR A 466 -22.01 -28.89 -29.65
N TYR A 467 -21.75 -29.71 -28.61
CA TYR A 467 -21.90 -31.18 -28.71
C TYR A 467 -23.36 -31.61 -28.90
N GLN A 468 -24.31 -30.94 -28.28
CA GLN A 468 -25.71 -31.29 -28.33
C GLN A 468 -26.39 -30.88 -29.66
N ARG A 469 -25.84 -29.85 -30.36
CA ARG A 469 -26.32 -29.40 -31.67
C ARG A 469 -25.50 -29.91 -32.84
N ASN A 470 -24.34 -30.50 -32.54
CA ASN A 470 -23.33 -30.90 -33.51
C ASN A 470 -22.90 -29.77 -34.46
N GLU A 471 -22.71 -28.57 -33.90
CA GLU A 471 -22.36 -27.36 -34.61
C GLU A 471 -20.98 -26.87 -34.14
N ILE A 472 -20.26 -26.20 -35.07
CA ILE A 472 -19.00 -25.52 -34.77
C ILE A 472 -19.19 -24.04 -35.10
N ASN A 473 -18.75 -23.16 -34.18
CA ASN A 473 -18.64 -21.73 -34.41
C ASN A 473 -17.17 -21.33 -34.33
N ALA A 474 -16.60 -20.88 -35.42
CA ALA A 474 -15.24 -20.37 -35.49
C ALA A 474 -15.25 -18.86 -35.77
N ASN A 475 -14.55 -18.08 -34.99
CA ASN A 475 -14.54 -16.62 -35.10
C ASN A 475 -13.12 -16.05 -34.94
N TYR A 476 -12.80 -15.12 -35.84
CA TYR A 476 -11.60 -14.31 -35.74
C TYR A 476 -12.00 -12.83 -35.73
N GLN A 477 -11.53 -12.12 -34.68
CA GLN A 477 -11.92 -10.73 -34.45
C GLN A 477 -10.67 -9.87 -34.19
N ASN A 478 -10.70 -8.69 -34.77
CA ASN A 478 -9.77 -7.60 -34.47
C ASN A 478 -10.58 -6.41 -33.96
N THR A 479 -10.31 -5.98 -32.75
CA THR A 479 -11.03 -4.89 -32.08
C THR A 479 -10.07 -3.76 -31.76
N MET A 480 -10.39 -2.54 -32.17
CA MET A 480 -9.72 -1.29 -31.80
C MET A 480 -10.64 -0.44 -30.94
N SER A 481 -10.17 0.03 -29.81
CA SER A 481 -10.97 0.81 -28.86
C SER A 481 -10.24 2.07 -28.40
N PRO A 482 -10.12 3.09 -29.29
CA PRO A 482 -9.57 4.38 -28.90
C PRO A 482 -10.54 5.12 -27.96
N SER A 483 -9.99 5.83 -26.98
CA SER A 483 -10.77 6.66 -26.08
C SER A 483 -10.03 7.93 -25.70
N LYS A 484 -10.73 9.06 -25.73
CA LYS A 484 -10.25 10.38 -25.28
C LYS A 484 -11.19 10.91 -24.22
N ASN A 485 -10.62 11.38 -23.12
CA ASN A 485 -11.39 11.92 -22.01
C ASN A 485 -10.71 13.19 -21.48
N TYR A 486 -11.47 14.27 -21.33
CA TYR A 486 -11.01 15.46 -20.62
C TYR A 486 -12.08 15.98 -19.68
N SER A 487 -11.66 16.52 -18.55
CA SER A 487 -12.57 17.15 -17.62
C SER A 487 -11.94 18.37 -16.96
N TYR A 488 -12.77 19.36 -16.68
CA TYR A 488 -12.42 20.58 -15.95
C TYR A 488 -13.41 20.74 -14.81
N GLN A 489 -12.89 21.01 -13.62
CA GLN A 489 -13.69 21.20 -12.42
C GLN A 489 -13.26 22.45 -11.67
N GLY A 490 -14.22 23.26 -11.28
CA GLY A 490 -14.03 24.39 -10.37
C GLY A 490 -14.90 24.22 -9.12
N ARG A 491 -14.31 24.35 -7.92
CA ARG A 491 -15.04 24.35 -6.65
C ARG A 491 -14.69 25.60 -5.86
N LEU A 492 -15.70 26.37 -5.49
CA LEU A 492 -15.59 27.49 -4.56
C LEU A 492 -16.26 27.10 -3.23
N SER A 493 -15.53 27.25 -2.12
CA SER A 493 -16.03 26.97 -0.78
C SER A 493 -15.87 28.19 0.11
N TYR A 494 -16.92 28.54 0.83
CA TYR A 494 -16.92 29.59 1.86
C TYR A 494 -17.29 28.99 3.20
N THR A 495 -16.54 29.35 4.23
CA THR A 495 -16.79 28.90 5.61
C THR A 495 -16.99 30.08 6.53
N GLU A 496 -18.07 30.02 7.31
CA GLU A 496 -18.49 31.04 8.27
C GLU A 496 -18.59 30.48 9.68
N PRO A 497 -17.86 30.99 10.67
CA PRO A 497 -18.07 30.66 12.07
C PRO A 497 -19.35 31.33 12.58
N ILE A 498 -20.30 30.55 13.10
CA ILE A 498 -21.58 31.02 13.59
C ILE A 498 -21.68 31.04 15.12
N LEU A 499 -21.05 30.06 15.79
CA LEU A 499 -20.96 29.93 17.23
C LEU A 499 -19.58 29.42 17.61
N LYS A 500 -19.22 29.47 18.90
CA LYS A 500 -17.96 28.87 19.39
C LYS A 500 -17.90 27.40 19.04
N GLY A 501 -16.89 27.02 18.29
CA GLY A 501 -16.70 25.63 17.83
C GLY A 501 -17.64 25.18 16.71
N THR A 502 -18.51 26.07 16.20
CA THR A 502 -19.49 25.73 15.15
C THR A 502 -19.26 26.58 13.91
N VAL A 503 -19.13 25.91 12.76
CA VAL A 503 -18.96 26.57 11.47
C VAL A 503 -19.96 26.01 10.45
N VAL A 504 -20.44 26.87 9.55
CA VAL A 504 -21.23 26.48 8.39
C VAL A 504 -20.35 26.65 7.16
N GLN A 505 -20.33 25.65 6.31
CA GLN A 505 -19.64 25.69 5.01
C GLN A 505 -20.65 25.53 3.89
N LEU A 506 -20.59 26.44 2.94
CA LEU A 506 -21.26 26.34 1.65
C LEU A 506 -20.21 26.15 0.57
N SER A 507 -20.40 25.16 -0.29
CA SER A 507 -19.53 24.90 -1.43
C SER A 507 -20.36 24.73 -2.70
N TYR A 508 -19.89 25.34 -3.78
CA TYR A 508 -20.42 25.11 -5.13
C TYR A 508 -19.31 24.57 -6.01
N GLN A 509 -19.59 23.48 -6.72
CA GLN A 509 -18.72 22.86 -7.68
C GLN A 509 -19.43 22.74 -9.02
N ALA A 510 -18.74 23.07 -10.08
CA ALA A 510 -19.15 22.79 -11.47
C ALA A 510 -18.06 21.95 -12.12
N GLN A 511 -18.46 20.91 -12.82
CA GLN A 511 -17.58 20.03 -13.57
C GLN A 511 -18.16 19.82 -14.98
N TYR A 512 -17.32 19.99 -15.98
CA TYR A 512 -17.58 19.54 -17.34
C TYR A 512 -16.67 18.36 -17.66
N ARG A 513 -17.22 17.29 -18.23
CA ARG A 513 -16.50 16.12 -18.70
C ARG A 513 -16.92 15.81 -20.12
N PHE A 514 -15.94 15.55 -20.96
CA PHE A 514 -16.11 15.01 -22.30
C PHE A 514 -15.39 13.66 -22.36
N GLN A 515 -16.04 12.68 -22.97
CA GLN A 515 -15.45 11.37 -23.23
C GLN A 515 -15.87 10.91 -24.62
N ASP A 516 -14.90 10.58 -25.44
CA ASP A 516 -15.05 9.90 -26.70
C ASP A 516 -14.56 8.46 -26.52
N SER A 517 -15.38 7.48 -26.87
CA SER A 517 -15.10 6.07 -26.61
C SER A 517 -15.66 5.24 -27.76
N ASP A 518 -14.76 4.85 -28.63
CA ASP A 518 -15.10 4.09 -29.83
C ASP A 518 -14.66 2.64 -29.67
N ARG A 519 -15.38 1.77 -30.32
CA ARG A 519 -14.99 0.37 -30.51
C ARG A 519 -15.26 0.01 -31.98
N GLU A 520 -14.20 -0.20 -32.73
CA GLU A 520 -14.28 -0.71 -34.11
C GLU A 520 -13.89 -2.19 -34.08
N MET A 521 -14.77 -3.02 -34.61
CA MET A 521 -14.61 -4.46 -34.67
C MET A 521 -14.60 -4.95 -36.12
N MET A 522 -13.57 -5.70 -36.47
CA MET A 522 -13.40 -6.36 -37.72
C MET A 522 -13.49 -7.87 -37.51
N VAL A 523 -14.20 -8.58 -38.37
CA VAL A 523 -14.40 -10.03 -38.30
C VAL A 523 -14.13 -10.68 -39.64
N TYR A 524 -13.72 -11.96 -39.62
CA TYR A 524 -13.61 -12.79 -40.80
C TYR A 524 -14.95 -13.52 -40.99
N LYS A 525 -15.74 -13.08 -41.96
CA LYS A 525 -17.01 -13.74 -42.28
C LYS A 525 -16.76 -15.02 -43.07
N GLY A 526 -17.47 -16.09 -42.70
CA GLY A 526 -17.34 -17.39 -43.34
C GLY A 526 -16.08 -18.17 -42.96
N LEU A 527 -15.47 -17.85 -41.80
CA LEU A 527 -14.33 -18.58 -41.29
C LEU A 527 -14.65 -20.07 -41.10
N GLU A 528 -15.83 -20.42 -40.61
CA GLU A 528 -16.29 -21.81 -40.47
C GLU A 528 -16.24 -22.56 -41.81
N LYS A 529 -16.81 -21.96 -42.87
CA LYS A 529 -16.79 -22.56 -44.22
C LYS A 529 -15.36 -22.71 -44.73
N ALA A 530 -14.52 -21.70 -44.55
CA ALA A 530 -13.11 -21.77 -44.95
C ALA A 530 -12.34 -22.87 -44.21
N LEU A 531 -12.64 -23.12 -42.94
CA LEU A 531 -12.07 -24.21 -42.15
C LEU A 531 -12.59 -25.56 -42.58
N GLU A 532 -13.90 -25.70 -42.89
CA GLU A 532 -14.50 -26.90 -43.46
C GLU A 532 -13.86 -27.30 -44.79
N GLU A 533 -13.70 -26.34 -45.72
CA GLU A 533 -13.04 -26.56 -47.01
C GLU A 533 -11.58 -27.03 -46.86
N LYS A 534 -10.94 -26.71 -45.78
CA LYS A 534 -9.59 -27.17 -45.41
C LYS A 534 -9.57 -28.46 -44.58
N GLY A 535 -10.74 -29.06 -44.29
CA GLY A 535 -10.86 -30.22 -43.40
C GLY A 535 -10.50 -29.95 -41.92
N LEU A 536 -10.57 -28.70 -41.49
CA LEU A 536 -10.19 -28.23 -40.13
C LEU A 536 -11.45 -28.01 -39.27
N THR A 537 -12.34 -29.00 -39.21
CA THR A 537 -13.64 -28.90 -38.53
C THR A 537 -13.58 -29.36 -37.06
N ASP A 538 -12.52 -30.07 -36.67
CA ASP A 538 -12.32 -30.52 -35.29
C ASP A 538 -11.48 -29.47 -34.52
N ILE A 539 -11.92 -29.13 -33.33
CA ILE A 539 -11.20 -28.22 -32.44
C ILE A 539 -9.79 -28.76 -32.10
N THR A 540 -9.63 -30.09 -32.13
CA THR A 540 -8.33 -30.74 -31.93
C THR A 540 -7.42 -30.63 -33.14
N ALA A 541 -7.97 -30.52 -34.36
CA ALA A 541 -7.19 -30.36 -35.59
C ALA A 541 -6.63 -28.93 -35.73
N LEU A 542 -7.24 -27.97 -34.99
CA LEU A 542 -6.76 -26.61 -34.89
C LEU A 542 -5.82 -26.43 -33.71
N ASP A 543 -4.85 -27.32 -33.54
CA ASP A 543 -3.75 -27.11 -32.63
C ASP A 543 -2.82 -26.02 -33.22
N LEU A 544 -3.33 -24.81 -33.18
CA LEU A 544 -2.72 -23.61 -33.75
C LEU A 544 -1.73 -22.99 -32.78
N TYR A 545 -1.36 -23.74 -31.77
CA TYR A 545 -0.43 -23.31 -30.73
C TYR A 545 1.02 -23.45 -31.20
N ASN A 546 1.46 -22.55 -32.06
CA ASN A 546 2.87 -22.42 -32.43
C ASN A 546 3.54 -21.16 -31.91
N GLY A 547 2.97 -20.52 -30.89
CA GLY A 547 3.60 -19.40 -30.20
C GLY A 547 3.68 -18.09 -30.99
N THR A 548 3.00 -18.00 -32.14
CA THR A 548 2.93 -16.79 -32.93
C THR A 548 1.63 -16.03 -32.64
N TYR A 549 1.75 -14.86 -32.06
CA TYR A 549 0.71 -13.86 -31.91
C TYR A 549 0.26 -13.37 -33.28
N ASN A 550 -0.83 -12.76 -33.45
CA ASN A 550 -1.32 -12.07 -34.65
C ASN A 550 -2.10 -12.92 -35.66
N GLY A 551 -2.66 -14.04 -35.30
CA GLY A 551 -3.44 -14.87 -36.22
C GLY A 551 -2.63 -15.43 -37.39
N MET A 552 -1.30 -15.36 -37.32
CA MET A 552 -0.40 -15.90 -38.35
C MET A 552 -0.56 -17.40 -38.55
N ASP A 553 -1.01 -18.10 -37.54
CA ASP A 553 -1.37 -19.51 -37.55
C ASP A 553 -2.51 -19.84 -38.53
N ILE A 554 -3.50 -18.95 -38.66
CA ILE A 554 -4.57 -19.11 -39.68
C ILE A 554 -3.98 -19.01 -41.09
N LEU A 555 -3.00 -18.14 -41.32
CA LEU A 555 -2.31 -18.03 -42.61
C LEU A 555 -1.58 -19.32 -42.98
N ASN A 556 -1.08 -20.07 -42.04
CA ASN A 556 -0.44 -21.36 -42.26
C ASN A 556 -1.39 -22.40 -42.92
N TYR A 557 -2.70 -22.22 -42.74
CA TYR A 557 -3.73 -23.04 -43.37
C TYR A 557 -4.24 -22.43 -44.67
N GLY A 558 -3.63 -21.34 -45.16
CA GLY A 558 -4.00 -20.70 -46.45
C GLY A 558 -5.33 -19.94 -46.37
N ILE A 559 -5.69 -19.45 -45.17
CA ILE A 559 -6.87 -18.58 -44.97
C ILE A 559 -6.43 -17.12 -45.13
N ASP A 560 -7.11 -16.40 -46.00
CA ASP A 560 -6.78 -15.01 -46.34
C ASP A 560 -7.37 -14.04 -45.33
N LEU A 561 -6.53 -13.45 -44.48
CA LEU A 561 -6.93 -12.43 -43.49
C LEU A 561 -7.22 -11.05 -44.07
N THR A 562 -6.96 -10.83 -45.38
CA THR A 562 -7.34 -9.57 -46.03
C THR A 562 -8.85 -9.43 -46.22
N GLN A 563 -9.62 -10.49 -45.97
CA GLN A 563 -11.09 -10.53 -46.03
C GLN A 563 -11.77 -10.17 -44.71
N LEU A 564 -11.08 -9.46 -43.78
CA LEU A 564 -11.70 -8.91 -42.58
C LEU A 564 -12.70 -7.82 -42.98
N GLU A 565 -13.93 -7.98 -42.54
CA GLU A 565 -15.00 -7.00 -42.73
C GLU A 565 -15.35 -6.33 -41.40
N ARG A 566 -15.79 -5.07 -41.48
CA ARG A 566 -16.30 -4.37 -40.31
C ARG A 566 -17.55 -5.05 -39.78
N ASP A 567 -17.54 -5.45 -38.53
CA ASP A 567 -18.73 -5.91 -37.81
C ASP A 567 -19.57 -4.71 -37.37
N ALA A 568 -20.55 -4.32 -38.19
CA ALA A 568 -21.43 -3.21 -37.86
C ALA A 568 -22.30 -3.46 -36.63
N GLN A 569 -22.59 -4.74 -36.30
CA GLN A 569 -23.37 -5.12 -35.12
C GLN A 569 -22.63 -4.85 -33.84
N ASN A 570 -21.35 -5.11 -33.82
CA ASN A 570 -20.51 -5.00 -32.60
C ASN A 570 -19.59 -3.78 -32.58
N SER A 571 -19.44 -3.05 -33.73
CA SER A 571 -18.79 -1.75 -33.74
C SER A 571 -19.68 -0.68 -33.09
N GLN A 572 -19.07 0.18 -32.27
CA GLN A 572 -19.79 1.18 -31.47
C GLN A 572 -19.00 2.49 -31.48
N TYR A 573 -19.71 3.62 -31.61
CA TYR A 573 -19.17 4.96 -31.45
C TYR A 573 -19.99 5.70 -30.40
N ALA A 574 -19.33 6.24 -29.37
CA ALA A 574 -20.02 6.87 -28.27
C ALA A 574 -19.30 8.13 -27.78
N THR A 575 -19.94 9.27 -27.89
CA THR A 575 -19.46 10.54 -27.34
C THR A 575 -20.33 10.95 -26.16
N TYR A 576 -19.70 11.24 -25.04
CA TYR A 576 -20.37 11.67 -23.80
C TYR A 576 -19.98 13.11 -23.45
N LYS A 577 -20.99 13.92 -23.10
CA LYS A 577 -20.82 15.26 -22.56
C LYS A 577 -21.58 15.33 -21.23
N GLU A 578 -20.86 15.53 -20.14
CA GLU A 578 -21.46 15.60 -18.81
C GLU A 578 -21.22 16.96 -18.18
N PHE A 579 -22.28 17.56 -17.67
CA PHE A 579 -22.22 18.75 -16.83
C PHE A 579 -22.77 18.41 -15.45
N ASN A 580 -21.87 18.31 -14.47
CA ASN A 580 -22.19 17.97 -13.09
C ASN A 580 -22.04 19.19 -12.20
N GLN A 581 -23.06 19.45 -11.39
CA GLN A 581 -23.01 20.48 -10.38
C GLN A 581 -23.13 19.83 -9.00
N ASN A 582 -22.55 20.46 -7.97
CA ASN A 582 -22.64 20.00 -6.60
C ASN A 582 -22.73 21.21 -5.67
N VAL A 583 -23.87 21.37 -5.04
CA VAL A 583 -24.08 22.31 -3.96
C VAL A 583 -24.01 21.55 -2.65
N ASN A 584 -23.04 21.90 -1.81
CA ASN A 584 -22.80 21.22 -0.55
C ASN A 584 -22.98 22.20 0.60
N LEU A 585 -23.90 21.90 1.50
CA LEU A 585 -24.10 22.61 2.76
C LEU A 585 -23.69 21.69 3.91
N MET A 586 -22.77 22.18 4.75
CA MET A 586 -22.26 21.42 5.90
C MET A 586 -22.30 22.27 7.17
N LEU A 587 -22.81 21.66 8.23
CA LEU A 587 -22.67 22.15 9.62
C LEU A 587 -21.60 21.32 10.31
N ARG A 588 -20.57 21.98 10.84
CA ARG A 588 -19.49 21.35 11.58
C ARG A 588 -19.44 21.88 12.99
N TYR A 589 -19.26 20.97 13.94
CA TYR A 589 -19.08 21.29 15.34
C TYR A 589 -17.80 20.61 15.84
N ASN A 590 -16.94 21.35 16.48
CA ASN A 590 -15.76 20.86 17.14
C ASN A 590 -15.58 21.52 18.51
N ASN A 591 -15.54 20.74 19.57
CA ASN A 591 -15.38 21.23 20.92
C ASN A 591 -14.45 20.31 21.73
N LYS A 592 -13.53 20.95 22.46
CA LYS A 592 -12.71 20.27 23.46
C LYS A 592 -13.51 20.11 24.75
N LEU A 593 -13.59 18.89 25.25
CA LEU A 593 -14.28 18.54 26.48
C LEU A 593 -13.41 18.84 27.71
N GLN A 594 -14.02 19.01 28.88
CA GLN A 594 -13.31 19.33 30.13
C GLN A 594 -12.32 18.23 30.56
N ASN A 595 -12.56 16.98 30.17
CA ASN A 595 -11.68 15.83 30.45
C ASN A 595 -10.51 15.70 29.47
N GLY A 596 -10.25 16.69 28.63
CA GLY A 596 -9.21 16.66 27.59
C GLY A 596 -9.61 15.92 26.30
N GLY A 597 -10.82 15.37 26.25
CA GLY A 597 -11.38 14.77 25.04
C GLY A 597 -11.81 15.83 24.01
N GLU A 598 -12.17 15.37 22.82
CA GLU A 598 -12.65 16.21 21.70
C GLU A 598 -13.87 15.58 21.05
N LEU A 599 -14.95 16.34 20.91
CA LEU A 599 -16.13 15.93 20.15
C LEU A 599 -16.22 16.73 18.87
N PHE A 600 -16.14 16.05 17.75
CA PHE A 600 -16.37 16.58 16.42
C PHE A 600 -17.57 15.92 15.79
N PHE A 601 -18.46 16.68 15.17
CA PHE A 601 -19.43 16.13 14.22
C PHE A 601 -19.60 17.05 13.01
N ASN A 602 -19.95 16.41 11.90
CA ASN A 602 -20.20 17.04 10.61
C ASN A 602 -21.50 16.47 10.05
N LEU A 603 -22.48 17.33 9.85
CA LEU A 603 -23.77 17.01 9.23
C LEU A 603 -23.88 17.80 7.93
N GLY A 604 -24.12 17.12 6.81
CA GLY A 604 -24.15 17.77 5.52
C GLY A 604 -25.12 17.12 4.55
N VAL A 605 -25.49 17.88 3.55
CA VAL A 605 -26.27 17.43 2.40
C VAL A 605 -25.65 17.98 1.12
N ASN A 606 -25.48 17.09 0.15
CA ASN A 606 -25.06 17.46 -1.21
C ASN A 606 -26.28 17.37 -2.12
N MET A 607 -26.55 18.45 -2.86
CA MET A 607 -27.48 18.46 -3.98
C MET A 607 -26.64 18.40 -5.25
N GLN A 608 -26.90 17.41 -6.10
CA GLN A 608 -26.07 17.07 -7.26
C GLN A 608 -26.91 17.04 -8.55
N PRO A 609 -27.24 18.20 -9.16
CA PRO A 609 -27.80 18.24 -10.50
C PRO A 609 -26.75 17.75 -11.51
N GLN A 610 -27.18 16.87 -12.40
CA GLN A 610 -26.35 16.30 -13.45
C GLN A 610 -27.12 16.30 -14.77
N ARG A 611 -26.43 16.71 -15.83
CA ARG A 611 -26.89 16.56 -17.23
C ARG A 611 -25.84 15.76 -17.96
N THR A 612 -26.27 14.60 -18.51
CA THR A 612 -25.46 13.77 -19.39
C THR A 612 -26.12 13.73 -20.77
N GLU A 613 -25.34 13.98 -21.80
CA GLU A 613 -25.71 13.86 -23.21
C GLU A 613 -24.78 12.81 -23.83
N MET A 614 -25.33 11.87 -24.56
CA MET A 614 -24.60 10.83 -25.26
C MET A 614 -25.09 10.75 -26.70
N ASP A 615 -24.16 10.93 -27.63
CA ASP A 615 -24.34 10.61 -29.05
C ASP A 615 -23.82 9.18 -29.27
N TYR A 616 -24.64 8.31 -29.82
CA TYR A 616 -24.36 6.87 -29.90
C TYR A 616 -24.74 6.28 -31.23
N GLN A 617 -23.81 5.49 -31.78
CA GLN A 617 -24.00 4.75 -33.06
C GLN A 617 -23.58 3.29 -32.84
N LYS A 618 -24.47 2.36 -33.13
CA LYS A 618 -24.21 0.90 -33.15
C LYS A 618 -25.31 0.16 -33.90
N ALA A 619 -24.99 -0.86 -34.69
CA ALA A 619 -25.93 -1.77 -35.31
C ALA A 619 -27.02 -1.05 -36.17
N GLY A 620 -26.66 0.06 -36.81
CA GLY A 620 -27.60 0.88 -37.62
C GLY A 620 -28.45 1.86 -36.77
N LEU A 621 -28.39 1.79 -35.46
CA LEU A 621 -28.98 2.80 -34.59
C LEU A 621 -28.02 4.00 -34.52
N ASP A 622 -28.55 5.20 -34.80
CA ASP A 622 -27.91 6.49 -34.58
C ASP A 622 -28.84 7.33 -33.71
N THR A 623 -28.41 7.66 -32.52
CA THR A 623 -29.28 8.31 -31.54
C THR A 623 -28.50 9.24 -30.59
N SER A 624 -29.20 10.30 -30.18
CA SER A 624 -28.67 11.18 -29.11
C SER A 624 -29.62 11.13 -27.91
N VAL A 625 -29.08 10.83 -26.75
CA VAL A 625 -29.82 10.67 -25.49
C VAL A 625 -29.39 11.72 -24.50
N VAL A 626 -30.36 12.49 -23.95
CA VAL A 626 -30.09 13.47 -22.91
C VAL A 626 -30.77 13.03 -21.60
N ARG A 627 -29.98 12.92 -20.54
CA ARG A 627 -30.49 12.58 -19.20
C ARG A 627 -30.20 13.71 -18.23
N LYS A 628 -31.26 14.13 -17.51
CA LYS A 628 -31.15 15.12 -16.41
C LYS A 628 -31.57 14.47 -15.12
N ILE A 629 -30.74 14.62 -14.09
CA ILE A 629 -30.97 13.98 -12.81
C ILE A 629 -30.63 14.95 -11.71
N GLN A 630 -31.33 14.81 -10.59
CA GLN A 630 -31.00 15.52 -9.36
C GLN A 630 -30.88 14.50 -8.23
N ASN A 631 -29.71 14.50 -7.61
CA ASN A 631 -29.39 13.60 -6.51
C ASN A 631 -29.26 14.40 -5.20
N TRP A 632 -29.68 13.78 -4.09
CA TRP A 632 -29.51 14.28 -2.74
C TRP A 632 -28.70 13.26 -1.95
N ALA A 633 -27.54 13.64 -1.45
CA ALA A 633 -26.61 12.74 -0.75
C ALA A 633 -26.35 13.26 0.68
N PRO A 634 -27.10 12.77 1.67
CA PRO A 634 -26.88 13.14 3.07
C PRO A 634 -25.59 12.50 3.60
N ARG A 635 -24.90 13.20 4.50
CA ARG A 635 -23.67 12.77 5.15
C ARG A 635 -23.69 13.10 6.63
N PHE A 636 -23.21 12.16 7.43
CA PHE A 636 -22.95 12.36 8.84
C PHE A 636 -21.61 11.76 9.23
N ASN A 637 -20.81 12.48 9.98
CA ASN A 637 -19.53 12.01 10.52
C ASN A 637 -19.37 12.54 11.94
N MET A 638 -19.26 11.67 12.92
CA MET A 638 -18.99 11.97 14.31
C MET A 638 -17.64 11.34 14.69
N ARG A 639 -16.78 12.10 15.33
CA ARG A 639 -15.54 11.65 15.92
C ARG A 639 -15.52 12.09 17.38
N TRP A 640 -15.47 11.16 18.28
CA TRP A 640 -15.35 11.40 19.69
C TRP A 640 -14.02 10.86 20.20
N LYS A 641 -13.04 11.75 20.42
CA LYS A 641 -11.82 11.45 21.15
C LYS A 641 -12.17 11.43 22.64
N ILE A 642 -12.31 10.24 23.22
CA ILE A 642 -12.67 10.03 24.64
C ILE A 642 -11.46 10.37 25.51
N SER A 643 -10.27 9.99 25.04
CA SER A 643 -8.96 10.31 25.60
C SER A 643 -7.92 10.47 24.49
N ASN A 644 -6.67 10.69 24.81
CA ASN A 644 -5.59 10.72 23.81
C ASN A 644 -5.35 9.36 23.13
N THR A 645 -5.80 8.26 23.76
CA THR A 645 -5.59 6.89 23.28
C THR A 645 -6.87 6.20 22.86
N SER A 646 -8.05 6.79 23.17
CA SER A 646 -9.36 6.20 22.93
C SER A 646 -10.22 7.08 22.05
N GLN A 647 -10.72 6.53 20.94
CA GLN A 647 -11.52 7.26 19.95
C GLN A 647 -12.65 6.38 19.40
N LEU A 648 -13.83 6.99 19.31
CA LEU A 648 -15.00 6.44 18.59
C LEU A 648 -15.29 7.31 17.37
N ARG A 649 -15.51 6.69 16.22
CA ARG A 649 -15.93 7.37 14.99
C ARG A 649 -17.13 6.67 14.38
N ILE A 650 -18.14 7.44 14.02
CA ILE A 650 -19.35 6.96 13.33
C ILE A 650 -19.52 7.77 12.06
N ARG A 651 -19.72 7.08 10.93
CA ARG A 651 -19.90 7.72 9.62
C ARG A 651 -21.10 7.12 8.91
N TYR A 652 -21.88 7.98 8.30
CA TYR A 652 -22.98 7.61 7.41
C TYR A 652 -22.86 8.39 6.09
N PHE A 653 -23.03 7.68 4.98
CA PHE A 653 -23.04 8.24 3.63
C PHE A 653 -24.20 7.63 2.83
N GLY A 654 -25.14 8.48 2.40
CA GLY A 654 -26.11 8.14 1.37
C GLY A 654 -25.56 8.54 0.00
N ASN A 655 -25.64 7.64 -0.98
CA ASN A 655 -25.17 7.93 -2.34
C ASN A 655 -26.08 7.27 -3.39
N MET A 656 -26.37 8.01 -4.45
CA MET A 656 -27.06 7.51 -5.63
C MET A 656 -26.05 7.22 -6.74
N SER A 657 -26.16 6.04 -7.38
CA SER A 657 -25.38 5.65 -8.55
C SER A 657 -26.28 5.51 -9.77
N GLN A 658 -25.84 6.10 -10.86
CA GLN A 658 -26.56 6.06 -12.15
C GLN A 658 -26.17 4.79 -12.91
N PRO A 659 -27.10 4.19 -13.72
CA PRO A 659 -26.70 3.24 -14.74
C PRO A 659 -25.81 3.93 -15.76
N SER A 660 -24.86 3.20 -16.35
CA SER A 660 -24.12 3.70 -17.49
C SER A 660 -25.08 4.01 -18.64
N MET A 661 -24.79 5.02 -19.43
CA MET A 661 -25.67 5.40 -20.56
C MET A 661 -25.78 4.26 -21.58
N THR A 662 -24.70 3.50 -21.82
CA THR A 662 -24.70 2.30 -22.68
C THR A 662 -25.65 1.20 -22.20
N ASN A 663 -25.78 1.03 -20.87
CA ASN A 663 -26.73 0.07 -20.30
C ASN A 663 -28.21 0.43 -20.54
N LEU A 664 -28.48 1.68 -20.93
CA LEU A 664 -29.84 2.15 -21.24
C LEU A 664 -30.23 1.91 -22.72
N ILE A 665 -29.28 1.53 -23.55
CA ILE A 665 -29.52 1.34 -25.00
C ILE A 665 -29.72 -0.14 -25.27
N GLU A 666 -30.91 -0.49 -25.76
CA GLU A 666 -31.31 -1.87 -26.03
C GLU A 666 -30.76 -2.35 -27.37
N VAL A 667 -29.43 -2.37 -27.50
CA VAL A 667 -28.71 -2.91 -28.67
C VAL A 667 -27.92 -4.13 -28.23
N MET A 668 -28.08 -5.21 -28.95
CA MET A 668 -27.40 -6.48 -28.70
C MET A 668 -25.89 -6.36 -28.93
N ASP A 669 -25.14 -7.04 -28.08
CA ASP A 669 -23.71 -7.32 -28.25
C ASP A 669 -23.50 -8.85 -28.21
N ASN A 670 -23.12 -9.43 -29.33
CA ASN A 670 -22.83 -10.85 -29.51
C ASN A 670 -21.38 -11.09 -29.92
N SER A 671 -20.49 -10.17 -29.60
CA SER A 671 -19.05 -10.30 -29.85
C SER A 671 -18.44 -11.53 -29.17
N ASN A 672 -19.05 -12.00 -28.09
CA ASN A 672 -18.78 -13.30 -27.51
C ASN A 672 -19.98 -14.24 -27.77
N PRO A 673 -19.83 -15.28 -28.59
CA PRO A 673 -20.94 -16.17 -28.94
C PRO A 673 -21.57 -16.93 -27.78
N LEU A 674 -20.83 -17.17 -26.68
CA LEU A 674 -21.32 -17.83 -25.46
C LEU A 674 -21.93 -16.85 -24.45
N TYR A 675 -21.80 -15.55 -24.66
CA TYR A 675 -22.30 -14.54 -23.74
C TYR A 675 -22.84 -13.33 -24.52
N ILE A 676 -24.14 -13.34 -24.75
CA ILE A 676 -24.85 -12.32 -25.54
C ILE A 676 -25.53 -11.36 -24.57
N ASN A 677 -25.34 -10.07 -24.74
CA ASN A 677 -25.89 -9.08 -23.82
C ASN A 677 -26.61 -7.94 -24.56
N THR A 678 -27.53 -7.27 -23.84
CA THR A 678 -28.23 -6.08 -24.30
C THR A 678 -28.39 -5.09 -23.16
N GLY A 679 -28.71 -3.82 -23.49
CA GLY A 679 -29.08 -2.83 -22.47
C GLY A 679 -30.53 -2.94 -22.00
N ASN A 680 -30.94 -2.01 -21.14
CA ASN A 680 -32.31 -1.89 -20.60
C ASN A 680 -32.65 -0.40 -20.39
N ALA A 681 -33.50 0.15 -21.21
CA ALA A 681 -33.97 1.54 -21.14
C ALA A 681 -34.75 1.84 -19.84
N GLY A 682 -35.33 0.81 -19.20
CA GLY A 682 -36.09 0.91 -17.95
C GLY A 682 -35.27 1.04 -16.67
N LEU A 683 -33.92 1.05 -16.75
CA LEU A 683 -33.07 1.10 -15.57
C LEU A 683 -33.21 2.39 -14.79
N LYS A 684 -33.41 2.21 -13.48
CA LYS A 684 -33.46 3.28 -12.48
C LYS A 684 -32.13 3.38 -11.74
N SER A 685 -31.86 4.56 -11.21
CA SER A 685 -30.69 4.79 -10.35
C SER A 685 -30.75 3.89 -9.10
N SER A 686 -29.58 3.36 -8.71
CA SER A 686 -29.41 2.63 -7.47
C SER A 686 -29.10 3.59 -6.32
N TRP A 687 -29.43 3.20 -5.09
CA TRP A 687 -29.13 3.93 -3.86
C TRP A 687 -28.33 3.05 -2.90
N SER A 688 -27.29 3.61 -2.30
CA SER A 688 -26.45 2.93 -1.31
C SER A 688 -26.38 3.72 -0.02
N ASP A 689 -26.79 3.08 1.09
CA ASP A 689 -26.56 3.58 2.45
C ASP A 689 -25.33 2.87 3.03
N ARG A 690 -24.35 3.65 3.48
CA ARG A 690 -23.11 3.13 4.08
C ARG A 690 -22.96 3.62 5.50
N PHE A 691 -22.84 2.70 6.43
CA PHE A 691 -22.57 2.96 7.85
C PHE A 691 -21.20 2.38 8.19
N ASN A 692 -20.37 3.16 8.88
CA ASN A 692 -19.11 2.69 9.42
C ASN A 692 -19.01 3.12 10.88
N LEU A 693 -18.50 2.23 11.71
CA LEU A 693 -18.19 2.44 13.11
C LEU A 693 -16.76 2.00 13.37
N ASP A 694 -15.93 2.92 13.85
CA ASP A 694 -14.53 2.67 14.19
C ASP A 694 -14.33 2.98 15.67
N TYR A 695 -13.79 2.05 16.44
CA TYR A 695 -13.39 2.26 17.83
C TYR A 695 -11.95 1.77 18.01
N ASN A 696 -11.14 2.58 18.63
CA ASN A 696 -9.81 2.17 19.05
C ASN A 696 -9.50 2.67 20.45
N ASP A 697 -8.80 1.84 21.19
CA ASP A 697 -8.30 2.16 22.52
C ASP A 697 -6.92 1.52 22.75
N TYR A 698 -6.04 2.20 23.46
CA TYR A 698 -4.69 1.72 23.72
C TYR A 698 -4.23 2.09 25.13
N ILE A 699 -3.85 1.09 25.91
CA ILE A 699 -3.28 1.23 27.26
C ILE A 699 -1.76 1.07 27.16
N THR A 700 -1.04 2.18 27.22
CA THR A 700 0.41 2.26 26.95
C THR A 700 1.24 1.42 27.93
N GLU A 701 0.89 1.42 29.21
CA GLU A 701 1.63 0.71 30.27
C GLU A 701 1.65 -0.81 30.04
N LYS A 702 0.53 -1.36 29.57
CA LYS A 702 0.35 -2.78 29.29
C LYS A 702 0.66 -3.14 27.84
N GLN A 703 0.96 -2.15 26.97
CA GLN A 703 1.01 -2.30 25.52
C GLN A 703 -0.23 -3.04 24.97
N MET A 704 -1.40 -2.74 25.57
CA MET A 704 -2.65 -3.40 25.26
C MET A 704 -3.52 -2.49 24.40
N GLY A 705 -3.92 -2.99 23.24
CA GLY A 705 -4.74 -2.27 22.28
C GLY A 705 -5.97 -3.06 21.87
N TRP A 706 -7.09 -2.36 21.70
CA TRP A 706 -8.33 -2.85 21.12
C TRP A 706 -8.69 -2.01 19.91
N ASN A 707 -9.01 -2.68 18.81
CA ASN A 707 -9.48 -2.03 17.61
C ASN A 707 -10.70 -2.75 17.13
N PHE A 708 -11.74 -2.00 16.83
CA PHE A 708 -12.96 -2.49 16.24
C PHE A 708 -13.34 -1.63 15.03
N ASN A 709 -13.61 -2.25 13.89
CA ASN A 709 -14.11 -1.59 12.70
C ASN A 709 -15.33 -2.38 12.20
N GLY A 710 -16.48 -1.76 12.17
CA GLY A 710 -17.73 -2.35 11.67
C GLY A 710 -18.25 -1.57 10.49
N TRP A 711 -18.84 -2.26 9.51
CA TRP A 711 -19.49 -1.63 8.36
C TRP A 711 -20.77 -2.34 7.96
N LEU A 712 -21.70 -1.55 7.43
CA LEU A 712 -22.95 -2.02 6.84
C LEU A 712 -23.23 -1.23 5.57
N ASN A 713 -23.40 -1.92 4.45
CA ASN A 713 -23.80 -1.34 3.17
C ASN A 713 -25.14 -1.93 2.75
N LEU A 714 -26.15 -1.08 2.58
CA LEU A 714 -27.49 -1.44 2.12
C LEU A 714 -27.69 -0.86 0.72
N ASN A 715 -27.96 -1.71 -0.27
CA ASN A 715 -28.16 -1.29 -1.64
C ASN A 715 -29.62 -1.48 -2.05
N ARG A 716 -30.25 -0.41 -2.49
CA ARG A 716 -31.62 -0.41 -3.02
C ARG A 716 -31.55 -0.22 -4.52
N ARG A 717 -32.40 -0.96 -5.25
CA ARG A 717 -32.44 -0.93 -6.71
C ARG A 717 -31.06 -1.16 -7.33
N SER A 718 -30.29 -2.08 -6.77
CA SER A 718 -28.98 -2.45 -7.32
C SER A 718 -29.15 -2.85 -8.78
N ILE A 719 -28.23 -2.43 -9.62
CA ILE A 719 -28.17 -2.89 -11.00
C ILE A 719 -27.41 -4.20 -11.02
N SER A 720 -28.04 -5.26 -11.44
CA SER A 720 -27.46 -6.60 -11.57
C SER A 720 -27.94 -7.22 -12.87
N ASN A 721 -27.15 -8.10 -13.48
CA ASN A 721 -27.55 -8.77 -14.68
C ASN A 721 -28.60 -9.88 -14.37
N ALA A 722 -29.67 -9.87 -15.12
CA ALA A 722 -30.54 -11.02 -15.27
C ALA A 722 -29.94 -11.92 -16.36
N THR A 723 -29.83 -13.20 -16.09
CA THR A 723 -29.21 -14.17 -17.00
C THR A 723 -30.23 -15.25 -17.37
N ILE A 724 -30.40 -15.46 -18.66
CA ILE A 724 -31.16 -16.59 -19.19
C ILE A 724 -30.11 -17.53 -19.78
N TYR A 725 -30.07 -18.74 -19.28
CA TYR A 725 -29.07 -19.73 -19.68
C TYR A 725 -29.71 -20.82 -20.56
N ASP A 726 -29.18 -21.00 -21.76
CA ASP A 726 -29.58 -22.11 -22.65
C ASP A 726 -28.77 -23.36 -22.29
N THR A 727 -29.42 -24.33 -21.67
CA THR A 727 -28.78 -25.56 -21.21
C THR A 727 -28.31 -26.47 -22.34
N GLN A 728 -28.80 -26.29 -23.57
CA GLN A 728 -28.43 -27.11 -24.75
C GLN A 728 -27.16 -26.58 -25.42
N SER A 729 -26.98 -25.27 -25.50
CA SER A 729 -25.80 -24.66 -26.16
C SER A 729 -24.75 -24.14 -25.16
N GLY A 730 -25.16 -23.87 -23.92
CA GLY A 730 -24.34 -23.19 -22.95
C GLY A 730 -24.24 -21.67 -23.15
N ILE A 731 -25.07 -21.10 -24.02
CA ILE A 731 -25.15 -19.66 -24.27
C ILE A 731 -25.88 -18.99 -23.10
N SER A 732 -25.29 -17.86 -22.64
CA SER A 732 -25.90 -16.99 -21.65
C SER A 732 -26.41 -15.70 -22.30
N TYR A 733 -27.69 -15.42 -22.17
CA TYR A 733 -28.32 -14.16 -22.57
C TYR A 733 -28.44 -13.27 -21.35
N SER A 734 -27.95 -12.05 -21.40
CA SER A 734 -27.84 -11.16 -20.23
C SER A 734 -28.41 -9.77 -20.50
N ARG A 735 -29.13 -9.25 -19.49
CA ARG A 735 -29.71 -7.89 -19.50
C ARG A 735 -29.58 -7.27 -18.10
N PRO A 736 -29.08 -6.02 -17.96
CA PRO A 736 -29.05 -5.36 -16.67
C PRO A 736 -30.47 -5.02 -16.18
N MET A 737 -30.77 -5.33 -14.89
CA MET A 737 -32.04 -5.06 -14.25
C MET A 737 -31.84 -4.48 -12.85
N ASN A 738 -32.82 -3.69 -12.36
CA ASN A 738 -32.81 -3.26 -10.98
C ASN A 738 -33.32 -4.37 -10.06
N ILE A 739 -32.61 -4.63 -8.98
CA ILE A 739 -32.98 -5.65 -7.99
C ILE A 739 -32.74 -5.15 -6.57
N ASP A 740 -33.68 -5.50 -5.66
CA ASP A 740 -33.58 -5.20 -4.24
C ASP A 740 -33.16 -6.44 -3.43
N GLY A 741 -32.46 -6.17 -2.32
CA GLY A 741 -32.07 -7.19 -1.36
C GLY A 741 -30.55 -7.44 -1.29
N ASN A 742 -29.74 -6.74 -2.07
CA ASN A 742 -28.29 -6.76 -1.98
C ASN A 742 -27.81 -5.94 -0.79
N TRP A 743 -27.06 -6.57 0.12
CA TRP A 743 -26.44 -5.88 1.24
C TRP A 743 -25.23 -6.68 1.76
N ASN A 744 -24.32 -5.98 2.38
CA ASN A 744 -23.20 -6.60 3.08
C ASN A 744 -22.91 -5.90 4.40
N ALA A 745 -22.47 -6.67 5.37
CA ALA A 745 -22.01 -6.20 6.67
C ALA A 745 -20.76 -6.95 7.07
N GLY A 746 -19.94 -6.33 7.87
CA GLY A 746 -18.79 -7.00 8.42
C GLY A 746 -18.24 -6.29 9.64
N ALA A 747 -17.37 -6.99 10.34
CA ALA A 747 -16.61 -6.46 11.46
C ALA A 747 -15.19 -7.00 11.43
N TRP A 748 -14.27 -6.16 11.77
CA TRP A 748 -12.89 -6.53 12.07
C TRP A 748 -12.57 -6.14 13.51
N MET A 749 -11.96 -7.06 14.25
CA MET A 749 -11.49 -6.83 15.60
C MET A 749 -10.00 -7.18 15.70
N GLY A 750 -9.24 -6.31 16.32
CA GLY A 750 -7.85 -6.54 16.64
C GLY A 750 -7.61 -6.35 18.12
N PHE A 751 -6.84 -7.25 18.71
CA PHE A 751 -6.37 -7.17 20.09
C PHE A 751 -4.89 -7.49 20.15
N ASN A 752 -4.14 -6.64 20.81
CA ASN A 752 -2.72 -6.87 21.08
C ASN A 752 -2.40 -6.55 22.53
N THR A 753 -1.48 -7.35 23.13
CA THR A 753 -1.02 -7.10 24.49
C THR A 753 0.34 -7.73 24.74
N ALA A 754 1.11 -7.13 25.65
CA ALA A 754 2.25 -7.80 26.27
C ALA A 754 1.74 -8.74 27.39
N LEU A 755 2.21 -10.00 27.39
CA LEU A 755 1.80 -11.03 28.35
C LEU A 755 2.63 -11.00 29.64
N ASP A 756 3.82 -10.41 29.61
CA ASP A 756 4.75 -10.32 30.71
C ASP A 756 5.17 -8.87 31.01
N ARG A 757 5.66 -8.62 32.24
CA ARG A 757 6.10 -7.29 32.68
C ARG A 757 7.31 -6.78 31.89
N ASP A 758 8.19 -7.69 31.47
CA ASP A 758 9.39 -7.36 30.69
C ASP A 758 9.11 -7.21 29.19
N LYS A 759 7.86 -7.48 28.77
CA LYS A 759 7.37 -7.32 27.38
C LYS A 759 8.13 -8.19 26.38
N HIS A 760 8.61 -9.35 26.86
CA HIS A 760 9.23 -10.35 26.00
C HIS A 760 8.20 -11.16 25.20
N PHE A 761 7.04 -11.44 25.82
CA PHE A 761 5.93 -12.13 25.17
C PHE A 761 4.87 -11.14 24.71
N ASN A 762 4.52 -11.21 23.43
CA ASN A 762 3.48 -10.39 22.83
C ASN A 762 2.44 -11.28 22.16
N LEU A 763 1.17 -11.01 22.44
CA LEU A 763 0.02 -11.64 21.84
C LEU A 763 -0.59 -10.66 20.85
N ASN A 764 -0.88 -11.12 19.62
CA ASN A 764 -1.71 -10.41 18.64
C ASN A 764 -2.83 -11.36 18.20
N TRP A 765 -4.05 -10.90 18.28
CA TRP A 765 -5.23 -11.61 17.82
C TRP A 765 -6.05 -10.73 16.90
N ASN A 766 -6.41 -11.24 15.74
CA ASN A 766 -7.20 -10.55 14.75
C ASN A 766 -8.34 -11.45 14.30
N GLN A 767 -9.54 -10.90 14.27
CA GLN A 767 -10.73 -11.56 13.79
C GLN A 767 -11.42 -10.70 12.74
N ASN A 768 -11.85 -11.30 11.65
CA ASN A 768 -12.72 -10.66 10.68
C ASN A 768 -13.94 -11.54 10.39
N ILE A 769 -15.09 -10.91 10.33
CA ILE A 769 -16.34 -11.53 9.92
C ILE A 769 -16.95 -10.68 8.81
N ASN A 770 -17.32 -11.31 7.70
CA ASN A 770 -17.99 -10.67 6.58
C ASN A 770 -19.20 -11.48 6.21
N TYR A 771 -20.32 -10.81 6.06
CA TYR A 771 -21.55 -11.39 5.55
C TYR A 771 -22.01 -10.61 4.32
N SER A 772 -22.35 -11.31 3.24
CA SER A 772 -22.97 -10.71 2.06
C SER A 772 -24.21 -11.48 1.64
N ARG A 773 -25.23 -10.73 1.25
CA ARG A 773 -26.41 -11.24 0.57
C ARG A 773 -26.40 -10.69 -0.84
N ASN A 774 -26.19 -11.58 -1.81
CA ASN A 774 -26.16 -11.26 -3.22
C ASN A 774 -27.42 -11.79 -3.88
N VAL A 775 -28.09 -10.95 -4.63
CA VAL A 775 -29.36 -11.28 -5.29
C VAL A 775 -29.22 -11.00 -6.78
N GLY A 776 -29.67 -11.93 -7.61
CA GLY A 776 -29.69 -11.84 -9.06
C GLY A 776 -30.95 -12.46 -9.63
N TYR A 777 -31.18 -12.32 -10.93
CA TYR A 777 -32.21 -13.05 -11.67
C TYR A 777 -31.56 -14.08 -12.60
N ILE A 778 -32.12 -15.28 -12.63
CA ILE A 778 -31.65 -16.34 -13.52
C ILE A 778 -32.85 -17.17 -14.03
N SER A 779 -32.74 -17.67 -15.24
CA SER A 779 -33.62 -18.66 -15.81
C SER A 779 -32.81 -19.67 -16.65
N SER A 780 -33.25 -20.91 -16.65
CA SER A 780 -32.80 -21.94 -17.58
C SER A 780 -33.97 -22.53 -18.42
N ASP A 781 -35.14 -21.94 -18.29
CA ASP A 781 -36.34 -22.41 -18.96
C ASP A 781 -36.55 -21.66 -20.29
N LEU A 782 -35.87 -22.12 -21.34
CA LEU A 782 -36.17 -21.72 -22.70
C LEU A 782 -37.25 -22.66 -23.23
N ASP A 783 -38.56 -22.37 -22.91
CA ASP A 783 -39.67 -23.08 -23.51
C ASP A 783 -39.77 -22.82 -25.03
N ASP A 784 -40.64 -23.49 -25.74
CA ASP A 784 -40.74 -23.37 -27.19
C ASP A 784 -41.14 -21.96 -27.66
N ASN A 785 -41.81 -21.18 -26.80
CA ASN A 785 -42.14 -19.79 -27.06
C ASN A 785 -40.91 -18.88 -26.84
N ALA A 786 -40.09 -19.15 -25.83
CA ALA A 786 -38.84 -18.40 -25.62
C ALA A 786 -37.83 -18.70 -26.71
N LYS A 787 -37.74 -19.94 -27.20
CA LYS A 787 -36.79 -20.33 -28.26
C LYS A 787 -37.03 -19.58 -29.56
N GLN A 788 -38.24 -19.12 -29.86
CA GLN A 788 -38.50 -18.33 -31.07
C GLN A 788 -37.72 -17.00 -31.09
N PHE A 789 -37.43 -16.41 -29.91
CA PHE A 789 -36.67 -15.16 -29.82
C PHE A 789 -35.15 -15.33 -30.05
N VAL A 790 -34.65 -16.58 -29.96
CA VAL A 790 -33.22 -16.90 -30.13
C VAL A 790 -32.97 -17.79 -31.36
N SER A 791 -34.01 -18.17 -32.08
CA SER A 791 -33.92 -18.89 -33.33
C SER A 791 -33.85 -17.94 -34.51
N GLY A 792 -32.78 -17.99 -35.33
CA GLY A 792 -32.56 -17.05 -36.44
C GLY A 792 -32.05 -15.70 -35.95
N THR A 793 -32.80 -14.62 -36.21
CA THR A 793 -32.42 -13.29 -35.73
C THR A 793 -32.77 -13.18 -34.23
N ILE A 794 -31.78 -12.98 -33.38
CA ILE A 794 -31.96 -12.91 -31.92
C ILE A 794 -32.68 -11.59 -31.55
N ASP A 795 -33.83 -11.71 -30.88
CA ASP A 795 -34.56 -10.60 -30.25
C ASP A 795 -34.41 -10.63 -28.72
N MET A 796 -33.37 -9.97 -28.23
CA MET A 796 -33.07 -9.92 -26.78
C MET A 796 -34.18 -9.21 -25.98
N SER A 797 -34.77 -8.14 -26.50
CA SER A 797 -35.82 -7.38 -25.80
C SER A 797 -37.09 -8.21 -25.73
N GLY A 798 -37.51 -8.86 -26.80
CA GLY A 798 -38.64 -9.78 -26.80
C GLY A 798 -38.45 -10.93 -25.85
N LEU A 799 -37.28 -11.57 -25.85
CA LEU A 799 -36.94 -12.65 -24.94
C LEU A 799 -37.11 -12.24 -23.45
N PHE A 800 -36.43 -11.18 -23.03
CA PHE A 800 -36.49 -10.76 -21.62
C PHE A 800 -37.88 -10.29 -21.21
N ASN A 801 -38.61 -9.59 -22.09
CA ASN A 801 -39.99 -9.18 -21.81
C ASN A 801 -40.93 -10.40 -21.68
N TYR A 802 -40.79 -11.41 -22.55
CA TYR A 802 -41.55 -12.66 -22.43
C TYR A 802 -41.25 -13.39 -21.12
N MET A 803 -39.98 -13.53 -20.76
CA MET A 803 -39.54 -14.20 -19.53
C MET A 803 -40.01 -13.47 -18.26
N GLU A 804 -40.03 -12.14 -18.27
CA GLU A 804 -40.54 -11.33 -17.15
C GLU A 804 -42.05 -11.40 -17.02
N GLN A 805 -42.80 -11.27 -18.13
CA GLN A 805 -44.28 -11.33 -18.13
C GLN A 805 -44.83 -12.69 -17.68
N ASN A 806 -44.10 -13.77 -17.96
CA ASN A 806 -44.50 -15.12 -17.59
C ASN A 806 -43.86 -15.63 -16.27
N ASP A 807 -43.22 -14.72 -15.50
CA ASP A 807 -42.54 -15.03 -14.22
C ASP A 807 -41.54 -16.19 -14.34
N LEU A 808 -40.86 -16.27 -15.48
CA LEU A 808 -39.81 -17.29 -15.74
C LEU A 808 -38.43 -16.87 -15.22
N LEU A 809 -38.21 -15.58 -14.98
CA LEU A 809 -37.02 -15.09 -14.33
C LEU A 809 -37.12 -15.30 -12.81
N LYS A 810 -36.35 -16.26 -12.30
CA LYS A 810 -36.35 -16.57 -10.87
C LYS A 810 -35.31 -15.76 -10.13
N LYS A 811 -35.69 -15.32 -8.92
CA LYS A 811 -34.80 -14.58 -8.04
C LYS A 811 -33.87 -15.54 -7.30
N ALA A 812 -32.60 -15.52 -7.61
CA ALA A 812 -31.56 -16.28 -6.93
C ALA A 812 -30.94 -15.46 -5.80
N THR A 813 -30.79 -16.06 -4.64
CA THR A 813 -30.13 -15.41 -3.48
C THR A 813 -28.99 -16.27 -2.96
N THR A 814 -27.79 -15.70 -2.96
CA THR A 814 -26.65 -16.32 -2.28
C THR A 814 -26.29 -15.52 -1.03
N LYS A 815 -26.21 -16.24 0.09
CA LYS A 815 -25.72 -15.75 1.38
C LYS A 815 -24.32 -16.31 1.59
N ASN A 816 -23.35 -15.44 1.76
CA ASN A 816 -21.95 -15.81 1.97
C ASN A 816 -21.47 -15.25 3.31
N THR A 817 -20.92 -16.11 4.15
CA THR A 817 -20.33 -15.77 5.44
C THR A 817 -18.85 -16.16 5.39
N ASN A 818 -17.96 -15.21 5.64
CA ASN A 818 -16.53 -15.45 5.78
C ASN A 818 -16.13 -15.11 7.22
N LEU A 819 -15.49 -16.05 7.90
CA LEU A 819 -14.91 -15.87 9.22
C LEU A 819 -13.42 -16.12 9.12
N GLY A 820 -12.62 -15.12 9.44
CA GLY A 820 -11.16 -15.22 9.50
C GLY A 820 -10.67 -14.98 10.92
N GLU A 821 -9.76 -15.81 11.39
CA GLU A 821 -9.07 -15.63 12.66
C GLU A 821 -7.57 -15.79 12.47
N ASN A 822 -6.80 -14.97 13.17
CA ASN A 822 -5.35 -15.06 13.23
C ASN A 822 -4.89 -14.78 14.64
N LEU A 823 -4.15 -15.71 15.21
CA LEU A 823 -3.53 -15.61 16.50
C LEU A 823 -2.02 -15.74 16.35
N ARG A 824 -1.27 -14.81 16.94
CA ARG A 824 0.20 -14.85 16.95
C ARG A 824 0.72 -14.57 18.35
N ILE A 825 1.65 -15.40 18.81
CA ILE A 825 2.40 -15.20 20.04
C ILE A 825 3.88 -15.13 19.67
N ASN A 826 4.55 -14.06 20.08
CA ASN A 826 5.97 -13.86 19.84
C ASN A 826 6.70 -13.74 21.17
N TYR A 827 7.77 -14.50 21.31
CA TYR A 827 8.78 -14.32 22.36
C TYR A 827 10.00 -13.64 21.75
N ARG A 828 10.56 -12.65 22.43
CA ARG A 828 11.75 -11.94 21.97
C ARG A 828 12.66 -11.60 23.13
N ASN A 829 13.93 -11.94 22.97
CA ASN A 829 15.01 -11.42 23.79
C ASN A 829 16.18 -10.98 22.89
N ASP A 830 17.32 -10.69 23.49
CA ASP A 830 18.48 -10.18 22.76
C ASP A 830 19.12 -11.17 21.78
N LEU A 831 19.00 -12.45 21.99
CA LEU A 831 19.61 -13.49 21.17
C LEU A 831 18.62 -14.21 20.27
N ILE A 832 17.38 -14.39 20.74
CA ILE A 832 16.40 -15.28 20.11
C ILE A 832 15.06 -14.55 19.98
N GLU A 833 14.45 -14.68 18.82
CA GLU A 833 13.04 -14.37 18.58
C GLU A 833 12.34 -15.64 18.10
N VAL A 834 11.26 -16.04 18.78
CA VAL A 834 10.42 -17.18 18.40
C VAL A 834 8.99 -16.70 18.26
N GLY A 835 8.37 -17.00 17.15
CA GLY A 835 6.95 -16.72 16.91
C GLY A 835 6.19 -18.01 16.60
N VAL A 836 4.98 -18.12 17.13
CA VAL A 836 4.01 -19.14 16.78
C VAL A 836 2.75 -18.44 16.29
N ASN A 837 2.23 -18.88 15.16
CA ASN A 837 0.99 -18.34 14.60
C ASN A 837 0.02 -19.44 14.23
N GLY A 838 -1.26 -19.18 14.39
CA GLY A 838 -2.36 -19.99 13.89
C GLY A 838 -3.41 -19.11 13.25
N GLY A 839 -3.84 -19.48 12.05
CA GLY A 839 -4.88 -18.79 11.31
C GLY A 839 -5.90 -19.78 10.77
N MET A 840 -7.14 -19.34 10.69
CA MET A 840 -8.26 -20.06 10.11
C MET A 840 -9.08 -19.10 9.26
N ASN A 841 -9.47 -19.54 8.08
CA ASN A 841 -10.46 -18.85 7.27
C ASN A 841 -11.57 -19.85 6.90
N TYR A 842 -12.78 -19.55 7.33
CA TYR A 842 -13.96 -20.34 7.07
C TYR A 842 -14.88 -19.57 6.14
N GLN A 843 -15.32 -20.19 5.06
CA GLN A 843 -16.28 -19.63 4.14
C GLN A 843 -17.50 -20.56 4.05
N HIS A 844 -18.68 -20.00 4.34
CA HIS A 844 -19.96 -20.65 4.24
C HIS A 844 -20.83 -19.95 3.21
N ALA A 845 -21.13 -20.64 2.09
CA ALA A 845 -21.98 -20.12 1.03
C ALA A 845 -23.26 -20.93 0.91
N ARG A 846 -24.41 -20.24 0.89
CA ARG A 846 -25.73 -20.84 0.68
C ARG A 846 -26.45 -20.16 -0.46
N ASN A 847 -26.83 -20.92 -1.46
CA ASN A 847 -27.69 -20.50 -2.56
C ASN A 847 -29.09 -21.11 -2.40
N ASP A 848 -30.13 -20.32 -2.61
CA ASP A 848 -31.53 -20.79 -2.48
C ASP A 848 -32.02 -21.65 -3.64
N MET A 849 -31.34 -21.60 -4.79
CA MET A 849 -31.61 -22.44 -5.95
C MET A 849 -31.03 -23.85 -5.81
N GLN A 850 -29.99 -24.01 -4.99
CA GLN A 850 -29.20 -25.23 -4.86
C GLN A 850 -29.10 -25.67 -3.40
N LYS A 851 -30.09 -26.43 -2.91
CA LYS A 851 -30.09 -26.93 -1.52
C LYS A 851 -28.94 -27.91 -1.23
N ASN A 852 -28.51 -28.67 -2.22
CA ASN A 852 -27.42 -29.64 -2.10
C ASN A 852 -26.03 -29.03 -2.44
N GLY A 853 -25.99 -27.83 -2.99
CA GLY A 853 -24.75 -27.14 -3.37
C GLY A 853 -24.13 -26.29 -2.27
N ASN A 854 -24.72 -26.32 -1.07
CA ASN A 854 -24.17 -25.59 0.09
C ASN A 854 -22.87 -26.27 0.54
N ARG A 855 -21.77 -25.59 0.39
CA ARG A 855 -20.46 -26.14 0.79
C ARG A 855 -19.70 -25.17 1.65
N ASP A 856 -19.03 -25.75 2.62
CA ASP A 856 -18.16 -25.05 3.55
C ASP A 856 -16.70 -25.27 3.12
N THR A 857 -15.94 -24.20 3.00
CA THR A 857 -14.50 -24.31 2.80
C THR A 857 -13.76 -23.79 4.01
N TRP A 858 -12.68 -24.49 4.30
CA TRP A 858 -11.77 -24.21 5.38
C TRP A 858 -10.34 -24.02 4.85
N PHE A 859 -9.70 -22.98 5.29
CA PHE A 859 -8.28 -22.77 5.09
C PHE A 859 -7.63 -22.59 6.46
N PHE A 860 -6.72 -23.46 6.80
CA PHE A 860 -5.93 -23.39 8.03
C PHE A 860 -4.49 -23.05 7.66
N ASN A 861 -3.90 -22.13 8.42
CA ASN A 861 -2.50 -21.78 8.32
C ASN A 861 -1.93 -21.70 9.74
N TYR A 862 -1.06 -22.63 10.11
CA TYR A 862 -0.41 -22.62 11.40
C TYR A 862 1.08 -22.94 11.25
N GLY A 863 1.89 -22.29 12.07
CA GLY A 863 3.32 -22.42 11.93
C GLY A 863 4.10 -21.65 12.97
N GLY A 864 5.38 -21.54 12.72
CA GLY A 864 6.28 -20.80 13.60
C GLY A 864 7.47 -20.26 12.84
N ASN A 865 8.09 -19.28 13.46
CA ASN A 865 9.34 -18.70 12.98
C ASN A 865 10.35 -18.59 14.12
N VAL A 866 11.62 -18.72 13.76
CA VAL A 866 12.74 -18.52 14.69
C VAL A 866 13.77 -17.59 14.03
N VAL A 867 14.29 -16.66 14.82
CA VAL A 867 15.46 -15.85 14.47
C VAL A 867 16.47 -15.94 15.59
N ILE A 868 17.69 -16.37 15.28
CA ILE A 868 18.80 -16.51 16.21
C ILE A 868 19.91 -15.57 15.79
N ASN A 869 20.31 -14.67 16.69
CA ASN A 869 21.44 -13.77 16.48
C ASN A 869 22.62 -14.26 17.34
N THR A 870 23.74 -14.52 16.69
CA THR A 870 24.93 -14.97 17.39
C THR A 870 25.84 -13.81 17.81
N PRO A 871 26.67 -13.96 18.85
CA PRO A 871 27.63 -12.90 19.23
C PRO A 871 28.65 -12.55 18.15
N TRP A 872 28.90 -13.44 17.19
CA TRP A 872 29.83 -13.22 16.07
C TRP A 872 29.15 -12.70 14.79
N ASP A 873 28.02 -11.99 14.94
CA ASP A 873 27.28 -11.32 13.85
C ASP A 873 26.72 -12.23 12.75
N MET A 874 26.52 -13.50 13.07
CA MET A 874 25.77 -14.42 12.22
C MET A 874 24.30 -14.43 12.66
N GLN A 875 23.40 -14.44 11.71
CA GLN A 875 21.98 -14.58 11.95
C GLN A 875 21.44 -15.77 11.19
N PHE A 876 20.78 -16.65 11.91
CA PHE A 876 19.94 -17.72 11.34
C PHE A 876 18.48 -17.31 11.47
N SER A 877 17.71 -17.50 10.41
CA SER A 877 16.25 -17.33 10.47
C SER A 877 15.58 -18.43 9.67
N SER A 878 14.48 -18.93 10.21
CA SER A 878 13.68 -19.97 9.55
C SER A 878 12.22 -19.75 9.89
N ASP A 879 11.34 -20.06 8.96
CA ASP A 879 9.91 -20.16 9.15
C ASP A 879 9.37 -21.42 8.52
N ILE A 880 8.42 -22.02 9.21
CA ILE A 880 7.71 -23.21 8.78
C ILE A 880 6.22 -22.99 8.99
N SER A 881 5.42 -23.26 7.97
CA SER A 881 3.96 -23.14 8.05
C SER A 881 3.27 -24.27 7.33
N GLN A 882 2.28 -24.86 7.97
CA GLN A 882 1.35 -25.82 7.38
C GLN A 882 0.14 -25.06 6.88
N GLN A 883 -0.15 -25.18 5.59
CA GLN A 883 -1.36 -24.70 4.96
C GLN A 883 -2.24 -25.88 4.58
N SER A 884 -3.50 -25.85 4.99
CA SER A 884 -4.44 -26.93 4.73
C SER A 884 -5.74 -26.38 4.19
N ARG A 885 -6.20 -26.88 3.05
CA ARG A 885 -7.46 -26.52 2.39
C ARG A 885 -8.40 -27.70 2.39
N ARG A 886 -9.68 -27.43 2.65
CA ARG A 886 -10.75 -28.45 2.73
C ARG A 886 -12.05 -27.91 2.17
N GLY A 887 -12.89 -28.79 1.64
CA GLY A 887 -14.23 -28.48 1.19
C GLY A 887 -14.32 -28.05 -0.28
N TYR A 888 -13.28 -28.30 -1.08
CA TYR A 888 -13.31 -28.09 -2.52
C TYR A 888 -13.83 -29.34 -3.22
N ASP A 889 -14.55 -29.16 -4.35
CA ASP A 889 -15.12 -30.27 -5.13
C ASP A 889 -14.03 -31.03 -5.88
N ASP A 890 -13.04 -30.30 -6.39
CA ASP A 890 -11.85 -30.89 -6.97
C ASP A 890 -10.95 -31.34 -5.82
N GLU A 891 -10.75 -32.65 -5.69
CA GLU A 891 -9.91 -33.22 -4.64
C GLU A 891 -8.47 -32.72 -4.69
N SER A 892 -7.97 -32.38 -5.87
CA SER A 892 -6.61 -31.81 -6.03
C SER A 892 -6.45 -30.46 -5.36
N MET A 893 -7.54 -29.75 -5.13
CA MET A 893 -7.57 -28.46 -4.43
C MET A 893 -7.69 -28.60 -2.90
N ASN A 894 -7.97 -29.80 -2.36
CA ASN A 894 -7.97 -30.10 -0.92
C ASN A 894 -6.54 -30.41 -0.44
N THR A 895 -5.69 -29.40 -0.43
CA THR A 895 -4.24 -29.53 -0.24
C THR A 895 -3.81 -29.53 1.23
N ASN A 896 -2.63 -30.11 1.48
CA ASN A 896 -1.83 -29.98 2.69
C ASN A 896 -0.41 -29.60 2.25
N GLU A 897 -0.01 -28.38 2.58
CA GLU A 897 1.25 -27.81 2.12
C GLU A 897 2.10 -27.42 3.33
N LEU A 898 3.23 -28.07 3.51
CA LEU A 898 4.22 -27.71 4.50
C LEU A 898 5.28 -26.83 3.82
N ILE A 899 5.17 -25.53 4.02
CA ILE A 899 6.10 -24.54 3.44
C ILE A 899 7.19 -24.27 4.47
N TRP A 900 8.44 -24.51 4.10
CA TRP A 900 9.59 -24.28 4.96
C TRP A 900 10.62 -23.42 4.23
N ASN A 901 11.00 -22.30 4.87
CA ASN A 901 12.03 -21.37 4.40
C ASN A 901 13.14 -21.25 5.43
N ALA A 902 14.37 -21.06 4.97
CA ALA A 902 15.52 -20.86 5.84
C ALA A 902 16.50 -19.84 5.24
N GLN A 903 17.14 -19.06 6.09
CA GLN A 903 18.15 -18.08 5.71
C GLN A 903 19.29 -18.06 6.71
N LEU A 904 20.52 -18.00 6.22
CA LEU A 904 21.72 -17.81 7.01
C LEU A 904 22.44 -16.57 6.48
N SER A 905 22.71 -15.62 7.35
CA SER A 905 23.38 -14.36 6.99
C SER A 905 24.59 -14.13 7.88
N GLN A 906 25.71 -13.68 7.29
CA GLN A 906 26.93 -13.34 8.00
C GLN A 906 27.40 -11.93 7.60
N ASN A 907 27.58 -11.07 8.60
CA ASN A 907 28.23 -9.79 8.39
C ASN A 907 29.75 -9.96 8.37
N PHE A 908 30.40 -9.29 7.43
CA PHE A 908 31.85 -9.29 7.29
C PHE A 908 32.37 -7.86 7.04
N LEU A 909 33.69 -7.67 6.97
CA LEU A 909 34.41 -6.43 7.06
C LEU A 909 34.35 -5.79 8.48
N LYS A 910 35.41 -5.07 8.84
CA LYS A 910 35.55 -4.44 10.17
C LYS A 910 34.41 -3.46 10.51
N SER A 911 33.83 -2.82 9.47
CA SER A 911 32.70 -1.89 9.61
C SER A 911 31.33 -2.58 9.54
N LYS A 912 31.26 -3.90 9.39
CA LYS A 912 30.02 -4.71 9.25
C LYS A 912 29.11 -4.19 8.13
N ASN A 913 29.67 -3.58 7.11
CA ASN A 913 28.92 -2.96 6.04
C ASN A 913 28.71 -3.88 4.82
N ALA A 914 29.26 -5.09 4.86
CA ALA A 914 28.98 -6.12 3.87
C ALA A 914 28.37 -7.35 4.55
N THR A 915 27.40 -7.98 3.89
CA THR A 915 26.71 -9.18 4.34
C THR A 915 26.64 -10.16 3.19
N ILE A 916 26.98 -11.41 3.47
CA ILE A 916 26.60 -12.54 2.62
C ILE A 916 25.41 -13.26 3.23
N SER A 917 24.41 -13.61 2.44
CA SER A 917 23.23 -14.33 2.92
C SER A 917 22.87 -15.43 1.95
N VAL A 918 22.63 -16.62 2.47
CA VAL A 918 22.09 -17.76 1.72
C VAL A 918 20.65 -17.95 2.14
N GLN A 919 19.76 -17.92 1.17
CA GLN A 919 18.33 -18.10 1.36
C GLN A 919 17.84 -19.30 0.61
N TRP A 920 17.10 -20.20 1.29
CA TRP A 920 16.41 -21.32 0.71
C TRP A 920 14.91 -21.15 0.89
N TYR A 921 14.23 -20.98 -0.20
CA TYR A 921 12.78 -20.77 -0.28
C TYR A 921 12.06 -22.06 -0.61
N ASP A 922 10.90 -22.31 0.05
CA ASP A 922 10.04 -23.49 -0.12
C ASP A 922 10.85 -24.81 -0.28
N ILE A 923 11.60 -25.14 0.79
CA ILE A 923 12.54 -26.27 0.84
C ILE A 923 11.86 -27.58 0.40
N LEU A 924 10.57 -27.73 0.74
CA LEU A 924 9.79 -28.94 0.51
C LEU A 924 9.03 -28.96 -0.82
N LYS A 925 9.07 -27.87 -1.60
CA LYS A 925 8.42 -27.75 -2.92
C LYS A 925 6.90 -27.98 -2.89
N GLN A 926 6.21 -27.54 -1.84
CA GLN A 926 4.80 -27.85 -1.63
C GLN A 926 3.86 -26.67 -1.83
N ARG A 927 4.36 -25.50 -2.19
CA ARG A 927 3.53 -24.28 -2.32
C ARG A 927 2.58 -24.37 -3.51
N SER A 928 1.30 -24.00 -3.30
CA SER A 928 0.30 -23.79 -4.34
C SER A 928 -0.49 -22.49 -4.11
N SER A 929 -1.26 -22.04 -5.12
CA SER A 929 -2.12 -20.88 -5.01
C SER A 929 -3.53 -21.26 -5.47
N ILE A 930 -4.48 -21.30 -4.53
CA ILE A 930 -5.88 -21.66 -4.77
C ILE A 930 -6.78 -20.59 -4.15
N SER A 931 -7.78 -20.14 -4.93
CA SER A 931 -8.77 -19.15 -4.50
C SER A 931 -10.18 -19.60 -4.85
N ARG A 932 -11.18 -19.17 -4.04
CA ARG A 932 -12.61 -19.37 -4.29
C ARG A 932 -13.34 -18.04 -4.39
N ASN A 933 -14.21 -17.93 -5.40
CA ASN A 933 -15.13 -16.81 -5.56
C ASN A 933 -16.58 -17.32 -5.63
N VAL A 934 -17.51 -16.63 -4.95
CA VAL A 934 -18.93 -16.99 -4.92
C VAL A 934 -19.80 -15.76 -5.19
N SER A 935 -20.66 -15.85 -6.18
CA SER A 935 -21.64 -14.83 -6.55
C SER A 935 -23.08 -15.29 -6.27
N ALA A 936 -24.09 -14.55 -6.74
CA ALA A 936 -25.51 -14.93 -6.61
C ALA A 936 -25.85 -16.22 -7.39
N THR A 937 -25.18 -16.43 -8.51
CA THR A 937 -25.52 -17.46 -9.49
C THR A 937 -24.38 -18.39 -9.86
N ASN A 938 -23.19 -18.13 -9.33
CA ASN A 938 -21.97 -18.84 -9.73
C ASN A 938 -21.00 -19.02 -8.56
N ARG A 939 -20.30 -20.13 -8.57
CA ARG A 939 -19.11 -20.40 -7.74
C ARG A 939 -17.97 -20.79 -8.64
N SER A 940 -16.74 -20.30 -8.37
CA SER A 940 -15.54 -20.67 -9.09
C SER A 940 -14.36 -20.91 -8.17
N ASP A 941 -13.63 -21.98 -8.40
CA ASP A 941 -12.40 -22.36 -7.72
C ASP A 941 -11.26 -22.28 -8.72
N THR A 942 -10.22 -21.53 -8.41
CA THR A 942 -9.10 -21.29 -9.32
C THR A 942 -7.78 -21.68 -8.66
N TRP A 943 -7.05 -22.59 -9.28
CA TRP A 943 -5.64 -22.85 -9.01
C TRP A 943 -4.79 -22.01 -9.97
N THR A 944 -3.66 -21.51 -9.46
CA THR A 944 -2.68 -20.76 -10.26
C THR A 944 -1.28 -21.30 -9.97
N ASN A 945 -0.40 -21.39 -10.97
CA ASN A 945 0.98 -21.78 -10.77
C ASN A 945 1.70 -20.79 -9.84
N ALA A 946 2.68 -21.29 -9.09
CA ALA A 946 3.48 -20.49 -8.16
C ALA A 946 4.97 -20.83 -8.34
N ILE A 947 5.84 -19.94 -7.85
CA ILE A 947 7.28 -20.24 -7.78
C ILE A 947 7.51 -21.29 -6.71
N HIS A 948 8.18 -22.39 -7.10
CA HIS A 948 8.61 -23.44 -6.21
C HIS A 948 10.02 -23.19 -5.64
N SER A 949 10.58 -24.20 -4.99
CA SER A 949 11.85 -24.15 -4.28
C SER A 949 13.02 -23.61 -5.10
N TYR A 950 13.76 -22.69 -4.50
CA TYR A 950 15.03 -22.21 -5.03
C TYR A 950 15.98 -21.80 -3.89
N VAL A 951 17.27 -21.80 -4.18
CA VAL A 951 18.32 -21.30 -3.29
C VAL A 951 18.93 -20.07 -3.94
N MET A 952 19.10 -18.99 -3.16
CA MET A 952 19.78 -17.77 -3.60
C MET A 952 20.89 -17.36 -2.67
N VAL A 953 21.95 -16.83 -3.23
CA VAL A 953 23.05 -16.19 -2.50
C VAL A 953 22.96 -14.69 -2.74
N HIS A 954 22.85 -13.92 -1.66
CA HIS A 954 22.80 -12.48 -1.65
C HIS A 954 24.16 -11.90 -1.22
N LEU A 955 24.61 -10.88 -1.91
CA LEU A 955 25.71 -10.03 -1.49
C LEU A 955 25.17 -8.62 -1.27
N ILE A 956 25.15 -8.19 -0.02
CA ILE A 956 24.61 -6.90 0.39
C ILE A 956 25.75 -6.01 0.83
N TYR A 957 25.87 -4.83 0.22
CA TYR A 957 26.86 -3.81 0.60
C TYR A 957 26.16 -2.51 0.99
N ARG A 958 26.47 -2.00 2.18
CA ARG A 958 25.93 -0.75 2.71
C ARG A 958 27.02 0.28 2.78
N PHE A 959 26.74 1.50 2.33
CA PHE A 959 27.68 2.60 2.42
C PHE A 959 27.05 3.79 3.13
N ASN A 960 27.94 4.54 3.80
CA ASN A 960 27.60 5.78 4.47
C ASN A 960 28.75 6.75 4.24
N LEU A 961 28.55 7.72 3.32
CA LEU A 961 29.54 8.74 2.94
C LEU A 961 29.21 10.06 3.65
N ILE A 962 29.26 10.07 4.97
CA ILE A 962 28.98 11.25 5.78
C ILE A 962 30.27 11.96 6.14
N GLY A 963 30.35 13.29 5.88
CA GLY A 963 31.53 14.10 6.08
C GLY A 963 31.88 14.45 7.54
N ASN A 964 30.96 14.28 8.49
CA ASN A 964 31.12 14.76 9.87
C ASN A 964 31.66 13.66 10.82
N LYS A 965 32.69 13.99 11.64
CA LYS A 965 33.31 13.04 12.59
C LYS A 965 32.34 12.52 13.66
N GLU A 966 31.41 13.32 14.12
CA GLU A 966 30.39 12.92 15.12
C GLU A 966 29.39 11.91 14.57
N ALA A 967 29.08 12.01 13.28
CA ALA A 967 28.19 11.08 12.58
C ALA A 967 28.85 9.70 12.37
N ARG A 968 30.18 9.65 12.18
CA ARG A 968 30.93 8.39 12.10
C ARG A 968 30.95 7.65 13.45
N ALA A 969 30.93 8.37 14.55
CA ALA A 969 30.91 7.79 15.90
C ALA A 969 29.52 7.25 16.32
N ALA A 970 28.43 7.82 15.80
CA ALA A 970 27.08 7.48 16.24
C ALA A 970 26.39 6.31 15.52
N GLY A 971 26.92 5.86 14.38
CA GLY A 971 26.17 4.98 13.51
C GLY A 971 26.76 3.63 13.10
N PHE A 972 28.09 3.45 13.11
CA PHE A 972 28.70 2.23 12.54
C PHE A 972 29.96 1.69 13.26
N ASN A 973 30.37 2.27 14.38
CA ASN A 973 31.48 1.74 15.18
C ASN A 973 30.98 1.09 16.49
N GLY A 974 30.60 -0.17 16.40
CA GLY A 974 30.72 -1.07 17.54
C GLY A 974 32.15 -1.63 17.54
N GLY A 975 33.05 -1.06 18.34
CA GLY A 975 34.40 -1.61 18.47
C GLY A 975 35.44 -0.55 18.87
N GLN A 976 35.44 -0.12 20.15
CA GLN A 976 36.65 0.46 20.74
C GLN A 976 37.66 -0.67 21.00
N GLY A 977 38.78 -0.60 20.30
CA GLY A 977 40.02 -1.29 20.66
C GLY A 977 41.13 -0.28 20.58
N GLY A 978 41.72 0.04 21.72
CA GLY A 978 42.76 1.02 21.85
C GLY A 978 44.04 0.65 21.10
N GLY A 979 44.77 1.65 20.65
CA GLY A 979 46.12 1.56 20.09
C GLY A 979 46.72 2.93 19.97
N GLN A 980 47.51 3.30 20.98
CA GLN A 980 48.42 4.44 20.93
C GLN A 980 49.48 4.29 19.82
N GLY A 981 49.87 5.37 19.21
CA GLY A 981 51.21 5.49 18.70
C GLY A 981 51.39 6.35 17.46
N GLY A 982 52.12 7.44 17.60
CA GLY A 982 53.02 7.94 16.58
C GLY A 982 52.73 9.32 15.96
N ARG A 983 53.30 10.33 16.58
CA ARG A 983 53.57 11.66 16.00
C ARG A 983 54.35 11.58 14.71
N GLY A 984 53.98 12.36 13.76
CA GLY A 984 54.78 12.71 12.59
C GLY A 984 54.38 14.09 12.08
N ASN A 985 55.07 15.08 12.62
CA ASN A 985 55.03 16.48 12.18
C ASN A 985 55.86 16.64 10.94
N TRP A 986 55.38 17.20 9.85
CA TRP A 986 56.17 17.93 8.84
C TRP A 986 55.33 19.07 8.27
N GLY A 987 55.83 20.22 8.50
CA GLY A 987 55.27 21.46 8.00
C GLY A 987 55.81 21.84 6.65
N GLY A 988 55.22 22.83 6.07
CA GLY A 988 55.93 23.83 5.30
C GLY A 988 55.65 23.90 3.81
N GLY A 989 55.14 25.05 3.38
CA GLY A 989 55.53 25.68 2.12
C GLY A 989 54.51 25.61 0.98
N GLY A 990 53.70 26.55 0.78
CA GLY A 990 53.81 27.72 -0.09
C GLY A 990 53.95 27.45 -1.59
N GLY A 991 53.10 27.99 -2.42
CA GLY A 991 53.33 28.10 -3.85
C GLY A 991 52.07 28.35 -4.71
N ARG A 992 51.94 29.57 -5.13
CA ARG A 992 51.02 30.16 -6.13
C ARG A 992 51.17 29.60 -7.54
N GLY A 993 50.11 29.73 -8.32
CA GLY A 993 50.09 29.81 -9.78
C GLY A 993 49.08 28.81 -10.37
N GLY A 994 48.03 29.11 -11.09
CA GLY A 994 47.95 30.09 -12.15
C GLY A 994 47.73 29.37 -13.49
N GLY A 995 46.62 29.65 -14.17
CA GLY A 995 46.37 29.24 -15.55
C GLY A 995 45.61 27.92 -15.73
N GLY A 996 44.44 27.79 -16.35
CA GLY A 996 43.93 28.46 -17.50
C GLY A 996 43.72 27.49 -18.67
N PHE A 997 42.52 27.53 -19.28
CA PHE A 997 42.12 26.88 -20.57
C PHE A 997 41.97 25.37 -20.53
N GLY A 998 40.89 24.79 -21.09
CA GLY A 998 39.92 25.15 -22.10
C GLY A 998 39.35 23.89 -22.69
N GLY A 999 38.11 23.89 -22.97
CA GLY A 999 37.43 23.44 -24.15
C GLY A 999 37.42 21.96 -24.56
N GLY A 1000 36.19 21.48 -24.83
CA GLY A 1000 36.05 20.45 -25.83
C GLY A 1000 34.87 19.49 -25.56
N ARG A 1001 33.74 19.83 -26.13
CA ARG A 1001 32.72 19.01 -26.73
C ARG A 1001 33.04 17.51 -26.91
N PHE A 1002 32.13 16.63 -26.45
CA PHE A 1002 31.19 15.85 -27.29
C PHE A 1002 30.04 15.35 -26.46
#